data_197f82526932f1cad4ad6864b1670bb2
#
_entry.id   197f82526932f1cad4ad6864b1670bb2
#
_cell.length_a   1.000
_cell.length_b   1.000
_cell.length_c   1.000
_cell.angle_alpha   90.00
_cell.angle_beta   90.00
_cell.angle_gamma   90.00
#
_symmetry.space_group_name_H-M   'P 1'
#
loop_
_entity.id
_entity.type
_entity.pdbx_description
1 polymer ?
#
loop_
_entity_poly.entity_id
_entity_poly.type
_entity_poly.pdbx_seq_one_letter_code
_entity_poly.pdbx_strand_id
1 'polypeptide(L)'
;MRKEKSELKQDILGRNKNTEIEEDTFNYQLYSFDSLLEYTSLAIKKYLNTSEAGTEEERNKEIQRKEVLRQSMANCFAGAVKERQFVKQFIQRILTGQLDVFVEGFSETKIAITPSNYHKVFPWNNPFRLPTQAKFLGILYYWENQYGQDAFSYIVNKYKLNILRDMNVMQGDEKQVKGMYISDQDIDAIFQNEKIFFSYELALNVIVQMVYEEYKGNGCIDELLYQNIDDIGIGLSGLQSDIVPTHLLGKNIKKAYEGAWIKYKGLLIHLSFLSFHTFAGLRRVVTQLVEYEQQGSFSEKDGFKLGYGKDGSRRTSVITPFAENPAAWVRKFTASTLTNRQLITNNGSMYIGGVDDLMRVEKALVKGGATIPICGPQGVGKTTALEAVCEYIQNWYAIRMIESEFEARIRWRYPEKNILTVQTPVISAEDAYEFSLRTSGDIYIVSEVRSDEMMVNITRTANRGGRSVIFTYHPNKPRTTILEVANSLIRQKLYTSLKDAMYTTLETIKCCIHIELGMEKQCRYYNVYEFVPIQVDFDKRFQQLKGQDRQDAFLDTKLTYYEKSIGDEYFEVVPIIVFDKDKESYIFKNSISDRFFSDLYMSSTLNDEKEELQKIFRPHDYLVAYLERNRSYQFIPRDELKVLADELGLNKAFINFDNILAGFMETR
;
A
#
# COMPACT_ATOMS: atom_id res chain seq x y z
N MET A 1 -22.93 -27.64 -37.37
CA MET A 1 -23.22 -26.38 -36.64
C MET A 1 -23.36 -25.12 -37.50
N ARG A 2 -22.56 -24.87 -38.54
CA ARG A 2 -22.78 -23.71 -39.47
C ARG A 2 -23.87 -23.96 -40.52
N LYS A 3 -24.14 -25.20 -40.93
CA LYS A 3 -25.21 -25.55 -41.88
C LYS A 3 -26.58 -25.59 -41.24
N GLU A 4 -26.70 -26.04 -40.00
CA GLU A 4 -28.01 -26.07 -39.28
C GLU A 4 -28.58 -24.68 -38.97
N LYS A 5 -27.68 -23.68 -38.75
CA LYS A 5 -28.14 -22.28 -38.55
C LYS A 5 -28.63 -21.60 -39.83
N SER A 6 -28.25 -22.08 -41.01
CA SER A 6 -28.76 -21.53 -42.28
C SER A 6 -30.12 -22.12 -42.70
N GLU A 7 -30.38 -23.36 -42.33
CA GLU A 7 -31.70 -24.00 -42.60
C GLU A 7 -32.80 -23.51 -41.65
N LEU A 8 -32.46 -23.23 -40.38
CA LEU A 8 -33.40 -22.57 -39.45
C LEU A 8 -33.78 -21.15 -39.86
N LYS A 9 -32.92 -20.44 -40.61
CA LYS A 9 -33.24 -19.10 -41.14
C LYS A 9 -34.23 -19.11 -42.32
N GLN A 10 -34.27 -20.18 -43.10
CA GLN A 10 -35.21 -20.27 -44.27
C GLN A 10 -36.58 -20.72 -43.88
N ASP A 11 -36.79 -21.49 -42.82
CA ASP A 11 -38.13 -21.93 -42.36
C ASP A 11 -38.91 -20.83 -41.61
N ILE A 12 -38.23 -19.77 -41.10
CA ILE A 12 -38.88 -18.65 -40.40
C ILE A 12 -39.47 -17.62 -41.39
N LEU A 13 -39.03 -17.60 -42.64
CA LEU A 13 -39.46 -16.64 -43.66
C LEU A 13 -40.75 -17.00 -44.39
N GLY A 14 -41.42 -18.09 -44.02
CA GLY A 14 -42.54 -18.68 -44.78
C GLY A 14 -43.97 -18.57 -44.20
N ARG A 15 -44.22 -17.84 -43.07
CA ARG A 15 -45.62 -17.73 -42.57
C ARG A 15 -45.97 -16.31 -42.11
N ASN A 16 -46.83 -15.66 -42.90
CA ASN A 16 -47.49 -14.38 -42.61
C ASN A 16 -48.45 -14.43 -41.43
N LYS A 17 -48.47 -13.33 -40.67
CA LYS A 17 -49.39 -12.84 -39.64
C LYS A 17 -49.00 -13.06 -38.20
N ASN A 18 -48.09 -12.22 -37.77
CA ASN A 18 -48.04 -11.56 -36.43
C ASN A 18 -46.84 -10.60 -36.38
N THR A 19 -46.85 -9.58 -37.18
CA THR A 19 -45.72 -8.68 -37.45
C THR A 19 -45.32 -7.84 -36.25
N GLU A 20 -46.20 -7.53 -35.32
CA GLU A 20 -45.86 -6.69 -34.16
C GLU A 20 -45.12 -7.45 -33.01
N ILE A 21 -45.47 -8.74 -32.81
CA ILE A 21 -44.80 -9.56 -31.75
C ILE A 21 -43.47 -10.09 -32.22
N GLU A 22 -43.27 -10.34 -33.52
CA GLU A 22 -41.98 -10.76 -34.09
C GLU A 22 -40.98 -9.60 -34.22
N GLU A 23 -41.44 -8.40 -34.56
CA GLU A 23 -40.59 -7.19 -34.55
C GLU A 23 -40.13 -6.81 -33.14
N ASP A 24 -40.97 -6.93 -32.12
CA ASP A 24 -40.59 -6.64 -30.74
C ASP A 24 -39.58 -7.70 -30.20
N THR A 25 -39.77 -8.98 -30.47
CA THR A 25 -38.83 -10.04 -30.06
C THR A 25 -37.48 -9.93 -30.79
N PHE A 26 -37.47 -9.61 -32.07
CA PHE A 26 -36.27 -9.38 -32.86
C PHE A 26 -35.52 -8.11 -32.38
N ASN A 27 -36.25 -7.04 -32.10
CA ASN A 27 -35.68 -5.80 -31.53
C ASN A 27 -35.11 -6.01 -30.13
N TYR A 28 -35.66 -6.84 -29.26
CA TYR A 28 -35.09 -7.18 -27.96
C TYR A 28 -33.78 -7.98 -28.08
N GLN A 29 -33.66 -8.88 -29.07
CA GLN A 29 -32.41 -9.61 -29.31
C GLN A 29 -31.27 -8.71 -29.78
N LEU A 30 -31.55 -7.68 -30.58
CA LEU A 30 -30.55 -6.71 -31.05
C LEU A 30 -29.98 -5.85 -29.92
N TYR A 31 -30.76 -5.57 -28.89
CA TYR A 31 -30.32 -4.78 -27.71
C TYR A 31 -29.85 -5.67 -26.54
N SER A 32 -29.70 -6.99 -26.73
CA SER A 32 -29.08 -7.82 -25.71
C SER A 32 -27.63 -7.40 -25.48
N PHE A 33 -27.12 -7.59 -24.26
CA PHE A 33 -25.75 -7.21 -23.92
C PHE A 33 -24.73 -7.88 -24.85
N ASP A 34 -24.91 -9.17 -25.14
CA ASP A 34 -24.00 -9.92 -26.03
C ASP A 34 -24.01 -9.34 -27.46
N SER A 35 -25.19 -8.96 -27.97
CA SER A 35 -25.30 -8.32 -29.28
C SER A 35 -24.63 -6.93 -29.31
N LEU A 36 -24.74 -6.16 -28.24
CA LEU A 36 -24.03 -4.85 -28.12
C LEU A 36 -22.53 -5.01 -28.10
N LEU A 37 -22.02 -6.03 -27.40
CA LEU A 37 -20.60 -6.36 -27.32
C LEU A 37 -20.08 -6.78 -28.71
N GLU A 38 -20.77 -7.69 -29.39
CA GLU A 38 -20.40 -8.15 -30.73
C GLU A 38 -20.45 -6.99 -31.75
N TYR A 39 -21.52 -6.19 -31.74
CA TYR A 39 -21.67 -5.02 -32.60
C TYR A 39 -20.55 -4.02 -32.39
N THR A 40 -20.23 -3.70 -31.16
CA THR A 40 -19.12 -2.76 -30.81
C THR A 40 -17.79 -3.27 -31.34
N SER A 41 -17.51 -4.57 -31.15
CA SER A 41 -16.26 -5.18 -31.63
C SER A 41 -16.13 -5.11 -33.14
N LEU A 42 -17.18 -5.46 -33.86
CA LEU A 42 -17.23 -5.42 -35.33
C LEU A 42 -17.17 -3.98 -35.86
N ALA A 43 -17.87 -3.04 -35.21
CA ALA A 43 -17.88 -1.64 -35.60
C ALA A 43 -16.48 -1.02 -35.47
N ILE A 44 -15.78 -1.25 -34.35
CA ILE A 44 -14.40 -0.77 -34.15
C ILE A 44 -13.46 -1.39 -35.18
N LYS A 45 -13.54 -2.71 -35.40
CA LYS A 45 -12.71 -3.39 -36.40
C LYS A 45 -12.93 -2.83 -37.81
N LYS A 46 -14.22 -2.60 -38.18
CA LYS A 46 -14.54 -2.01 -39.48
C LYS A 46 -14.04 -0.57 -39.59
N TYR A 47 -14.28 0.27 -38.58
CA TYR A 47 -13.79 1.64 -38.56
C TYR A 47 -12.27 1.72 -38.78
N LEU A 48 -11.50 0.89 -38.08
CA LEU A 48 -10.04 0.87 -38.21
C LEU A 48 -9.54 0.38 -39.57
N ASN A 49 -10.30 -0.46 -40.29
CA ASN A 49 -9.93 -1.07 -41.57
C ASN A 49 -10.54 -0.41 -42.79
N THR A 50 -11.48 0.56 -42.64
CA THR A 50 -12.10 1.26 -43.77
C THR A 50 -11.05 2.20 -44.40
N SER A 51 -11.01 2.24 -45.72
CA SER A 51 -10.18 3.19 -46.45
C SER A 51 -10.76 4.59 -46.36
N GLU A 52 -9.89 5.60 -46.26
CA GLU A 52 -10.28 6.98 -46.15
C GLU A 52 -10.72 7.52 -47.52
N ALA A 53 -11.92 8.13 -47.56
CA ALA A 53 -12.45 8.85 -48.71
C ALA A 53 -12.33 10.37 -48.46
N GLY A 54 -12.27 11.19 -49.51
CA GLY A 54 -12.23 12.64 -49.38
C GLY A 54 -10.92 13.29 -49.83
N THR A 55 -10.73 14.54 -49.45
CA THR A 55 -9.52 15.31 -49.73
C THR A 55 -8.30 14.77 -48.97
N GLU A 56 -7.10 15.14 -49.40
CA GLU A 56 -5.84 14.71 -48.75
C GLU A 56 -5.79 15.15 -47.28
N GLU A 57 -6.29 16.35 -46.98
CA GLU A 57 -6.34 16.86 -45.59
C GLU A 57 -7.32 16.08 -44.72
N GLU A 58 -8.49 15.71 -45.23
CA GLU A 58 -9.48 14.89 -44.53
C GLU A 58 -8.96 13.47 -44.26
N ARG A 59 -8.28 12.88 -45.24
CA ARG A 59 -7.62 11.57 -45.09
C ARG A 59 -6.55 11.59 -44.02
N ASN A 60 -5.68 12.60 -44.02
CA ASN A 60 -4.64 12.73 -43.02
C ASN A 60 -5.21 12.89 -41.59
N LYS A 61 -6.26 13.67 -41.41
CA LYS A 61 -6.97 13.81 -40.15
C LYS A 61 -7.58 12.50 -39.67
N GLU A 62 -8.16 11.73 -40.59
CA GLU A 62 -8.78 10.43 -40.25
C GLU A 62 -7.72 9.38 -39.91
N ILE A 63 -6.61 9.33 -40.63
CA ILE A 63 -5.44 8.47 -40.29
C ILE A 63 -4.94 8.77 -38.88
N GLN A 64 -4.79 10.03 -38.52
CA GLN A 64 -4.39 10.42 -37.17
C GLN A 64 -5.41 9.95 -36.12
N ARG A 65 -6.72 10.11 -36.35
CA ARG A 65 -7.76 9.66 -35.44
C ARG A 65 -7.73 8.14 -35.22
N LYS A 66 -7.53 7.38 -36.28
CA LYS A 66 -7.40 5.92 -36.22
C LYS A 66 -6.13 5.49 -35.46
N GLU A 67 -5.03 6.18 -35.67
CA GLU A 67 -3.79 5.91 -34.96
C GLU A 67 -3.92 6.21 -33.45
N VAL A 68 -4.52 7.35 -33.09
CA VAL A 68 -4.85 7.68 -31.69
C VAL A 68 -5.74 6.60 -31.07
N LEU A 69 -6.74 6.10 -31.81
CA LEU A 69 -7.61 5.02 -31.33
C LEU A 69 -6.82 3.72 -31.11
N ARG A 70 -5.95 3.30 -32.06
CA ARG A 70 -5.10 2.12 -31.91
C ARG A 70 -4.20 2.21 -30.68
N GLN A 71 -3.52 3.33 -30.50
CA GLN A 71 -2.66 3.59 -29.34
C GLN A 71 -3.44 3.60 -28.04
N SER A 72 -4.63 4.24 -28.04
CA SER A 72 -5.49 4.26 -26.86
C SER A 72 -5.98 2.85 -26.51
N MET A 73 -6.35 2.05 -27.50
CA MET A 73 -6.79 0.65 -27.29
C MET A 73 -5.65 -0.27 -26.83
N ALA A 74 -4.40 0.04 -27.18
CA ALA A 74 -3.24 -0.71 -26.69
C ALA A 74 -2.88 -0.39 -25.23
N ASN A 75 -3.31 0.77 -24.71
CA ASN A 75 -2.87 1.26 -23.40
C ASN A 75 -4.02 1.45 -22.39
N CYS A 76 -5.28 1.39 -22.80
CA CYS A 76 -6.44 1.72 -21.96
C CYS A 76 -6.60 0.83 -20.72
N PHE A 77 -6.10 -0.40 -20.75
CA PHE A 77 -6.13 -1.35 -19.64
C PHE A 77 -4.95 -1.17 -18.66
N ALA A 78 -3.95 -0.38 -19.03
CA ALA A 78 -2.70 -0.26 -18.31
C ALA A 78 -2.70 0.78 -17.17
N GLY A 79 -3.86 1.32 -16.78
CA GLY A 79 -3.96 2.42 -15.81
C GLY A 79 -3.88 3.82 -16.45
N ALA A 80 -3.93 3.89 -17.76
CA ALA A 80 -3.92 5.12 -18.53
C ALA A 80 -5.32 5.76 -18.57
N VAL A 81 -5.61 6.67 -17.65
CA VAL A 81 -6.96 7.26 -17.46
C VAL A 81 -7.48 7.94 -18.72
N LYS A 82 -6.63 8.72 -19.42
CA LYS A 82 -7.03 9.45 -20.64
C LYS A 82 -7.39 8.51 -21.78
N GLU A 83 -6.54 7.51 -22.01
CA GLU A 83 -6.73 6.50 -23.05
C GLU A 83 -7.96 5.66 -22.77
N ARG A 84 -8.19 5.28 -21.49
CA ARG A 84 -9.40 4.57 -21.05
C ARG A 84 -10.66 5.40 -21.33
N GLN A 85 -10.69 6.65 -20.93
CA GLN A 85 -11.82 7.55 -21.18
C GLN A 85 -12.08 7.75 -22.68
N PHE A 86 -11.01 7.89 -23.47
CA PHE A 86 -11.14 8.02 -24.93
C PHE A 86 -11.79 6.78 -25.55
N VAL A 87 -11.37 5.57 -25.17
CA VAL A 87 -11.98 4.32 -25.69
C VAL A 87 -13.44 4.20 -25.23
N LYS A 88 -13.77 4.50 -23.97
CA LYS A 88 -15.15 4.53 -23.47
C LYS A 88 -16.02 5.52 -24.24
N GLN A 89 -15.55 6.73 -24.48
CA GLN A 89 -16.27 7.72 -25.30
C GLN A 89 -16.45 7.26 -26.75
N PHE A 90 -15.46 6.56 -27.30
CA PHE A 90 -15.57 6.01 -28.64
C PHE A 90 -16.65 4.89 -28.70
N ILE A 91 -16.68 3.99 -27.71
CA ILE A 91 -17.74 2.98 -27.56
C ILE A 91 -19.11 3.65 -27.40
N GLN A 92 -19.21 4.69 -26.57
CA GLN A 92 -20.44 5.45 -26.39
C GLN A 92 -20.96 6.02 -27.71
N ARG A 93 -20.07 6.61 -28.53
CA ARG A 93 -20.46 7.15 -29.86
C ARG A 93 -20.96 6.07 -30.82
N ILE A 94 -20.39 4.85 -30.75
CA ILE A 94 -20.90 3.72 -31.52
C ILE A 94 -22.29 3.34 -31.03
N LEU A 95 -22.46 3.11 -29.72
CA LEU A 95 -23.69 2.66 -29.12
C LEU A 95 -24.83 3.68 -29.20
N THR A 96 -24.55 4.97 -29.31
CA THR A 96 -25.53 6.04 -29.50
C THR A 96 -25.80 6.37 -30.97
N GLY A 97 -25.18 5.65 -31.92
CA GLY A 97 -25.36 5.88 -33.35
C GLY A 97 -24.71 7.17 -33.89
N GLN A 98 -23.87 7.83 -33.07
CA GLN A 98 -23.14 9.07 -33.47
C GLN A 98 -21.98 8.77 -34.43
N LEU A 99 -21.51 7.54 -34.48
CA LEU A 99 -20.50 7.10 -35.44
C LEU A 99 -21.18 6.33 -36.58
N ASP A 100 -20.94 6.76 -37.81
CA ASP A 100 -21.55 6.13 -38.99
C ASP A 100 -20.74 4.91 -39.45
N VAL A 101 -20.95 3.77 -38.77
CA VAL A 101 -20.31 2.50 -39.12
C VAL A 101 -21.39 1.47 -39.40
N PHE A 102 -21.49 1.04 -40.65
CA PHE A 102 -22.37 -0.05 -41.03
C PHE A 102 -21.70 -1.39 -40.72
N VAL A 103 -22.38 -2.27 -39.99
CA VAL A 103 -21.86 -3.60 -39.60
C VAL A 103 -22.71 -4.67 -40.32
N GLU A 104 -22.08 -5.45 -41.22
CA GLU A 104 -22.75 -6.56 -41.90
C GLU A 104 -23.22 -7.62 -40.89
N GLY A 105 -24.44 -8.08 -41.04
CA GLY A 105 -25.03 -9.10 -40.17
C GLY A 105 -25.87 -8.56 -39.01
N PHE A 106 -25.83 -7.25 -38.76
CA PHE A 106 -26.71 -6.57 -37.81
C PHE A 106 -27.83 -5.81 -38.54
N SER A 107 -28.49 -6.43 -39.56
CA SER A 107 -29.64 -5.87 -40.27
C SER A 107 -29.53 -4.39 -40.72
N GLU A 108 -30.45 -3.91 -41.54
CA GLU A 108 -30.44 -2.54 -42.10
C GLU A 108 -30.56 -1.40 -41.07
N THR A 109 -30.74 -1.74 -39.78
CA THR A 109 -30.90 -0.77 -38.69
C THR A 109 -29.65 -0.67 -37.84
N LYS A 110 -29.07 0.53 -37.79
CA LYS A 110 -28.02 0.89 -36.81
C LYS A 110 -28.55 0.65 -35.41
N ILE A 111 -27.73 0.02 -34.55
CA ILE A 111 -27.98 0.03 -33.11
C ILE A 111 -27.75 1.46 -32.63
N ALA A 112 -28.78 2.06 -32.02
CA ALA A 112 -28.69 3.38 -31.40
C ALA A 112 -29.45 3.35 -30.05
N ILE A 113 -28.71 3.40 -28.94
CA ILE A 113 -29.28 3.50 -27.60
C ILE A 113 -29.71 4.95 -27.37
N THR A 114 -31.01 5.15 -27.15
CA THR A 114 -31.65 6.45 -26.96
C THR A 114 -32.43 6.49 -25.64
N PRO A 115 -32.88 7.66 -25.17
CA PRO A 115 -33.74 7.76 -23.99
C PRO A 115 -35.02 6.96 -24.07
N SER A 116 -35.52 6.63 -25.29
CA SER A 116 -36.71 5.88 -25.49
C SER A 116 -36.52 4.34 -25.47
N ASN A 117 -35.31 3.84 -25.72
CA ASN A 117 -35.07 2.40 -25.88
C ASN A 117 -34.00 1.79 -24.97
N TYR A 118 -33.26 2.59 -24.14
CA TYR A 118 -32.20 2.08 -23.26
C TYR A 118 -32.69 0.97 -22.30
N HIS A 119 -33.99 0.98 -21.97
CA HIS A 119 -34.61 -0.04 -21.13
C HIS A 119 -34.66 -1.43 -21.77
N LYS A 120 -34.40 -1.54 -23.10
CA LYS A 120 -34.33 -2.83 -23.80
C LYS A 120 -33.03 -3.59 -23.50
N VAL A 121 -31.96 -2.90 -23.05
CA VAL A 121 -30.66 -3.52 -22.72
C VAL A 121 -30.76 -4.27 -21.38
N PHE A 122 -31.26 -3.59 -20.37
CA PHE A 122 -31.48 -4.16 -19.06
C PHE A 122 -32.80 -3.66 -18.47
N PRO A 123 -33.47 -4.46 -17.64
CA PRO A 123 -34.74 -4.09 -16.99
C PRO A 123 -34.46 -3.13 -15.79
N TRP A 124 -34.02 -1.90 -16.07
CA TRP A 124 -33.57 -0.91 -15.07
C TRP A 124 -34.58 -0.64 -13.95
N ASN A 125 -35.87 -0.79 -14.23
CA ASN A 125 -36.95 -0.59 -13.27
C ASN A 125 -37.25 -1.85 -12.43
N ASN A 126 -36.54 -2.96 -12.67
CA ASN A 126 -36.74 -4.21 -11.95
C ASN A 126 -35.44 -4.64 -11.27
N PRO A 127 -35.22 -4.26 -9.99
CA PRO A 127 -34.00 -4.59 -9.24
C PRO A 127 -33.71 -6.10 -9.19
N PHE A 128 -34.73 -6.96 -9.24
CA PHE A 128 -34.56 -8.41 -9.15
C PHE A 128 -34.00 -9.05 -10.43
N ARG A 129 -34.18 -8.38 -11.56
CA ARG A 129 -33.69 -8.86 -12.88
C ARG A 129 -32.44 -8.13 -13.36
N LEU A 130 -32.04 -7.05 -12.68
CA LEU A 130 -30.87 -6.29 -13.04
C LEU A 130 -29.60 -7.08 -12.62
N PRO A 131 -28.60 -7.26 -13.52
CA PRO A 131 -27.34 -7.91 -13.15
C PRO A 131 -26.65 -7.25 -11.95
N THR A 132 -26.07 -8.06 -11.05
CA THR A 132 -25.37 -7.53 -9.85
C THR A 132 -24.25 -6.57 -10.22
N GLN A 133 -23.53 -6.84 -11.31
CA GLN A 133 -22.49 -5.94 -11.82
C GLN A 133 -23.07 -4.56 -12.20
N ALA A 134 -24.23 -4.51 -12.86
CA ALA A 134 -24.87 -3.24 -13.21
C ALA A 134 -25.35 -2.47 -11.97
N LYS A 135 -25.85 -3.16 -10.93
CA LYS A 135 -26.18 -2.55 -9.62
C LYS A 135 -24.94 -1.99 -8.95
N PHE A 136 -23.87 -2.77 -8.90
CA PHE A 136 -22.59 -2.33 -8.31
C PHE A 136 -22.04 -1.08 -8.98
N LEU A 137 -21.98 -1.07 -10.31
CA LEU A 137 -21.55 0.10 -11.08
C LEU A 137 -22.47 1.31 -10.84
N GLY A 138 -23.77 1.08 -10.77
CA GLY A 138 -24.74 2.14 -10.43
C GLY A 138 -24.51 2.73 -9.05
N ILE A 139 -24.26 1.89 -8.03
CA ILE A 139 -23.92 2.33 -6.67
C ILE A 139 -22.60 3.12 -6.68
N LEU A 140 -21.60 2.60 -7.37
CA LEU A 140 -20.28 3.21 -7.43
C LEU A 140 -20.34 4.60 -8.05
N TYR A 141 -20.95 4.73 -9.24
CA TYR A 141 -21.09 6.00 -9.95
C TYR A 141 -21.96 7.02 -9.21
N TYR A 142 -22.97 6.56 -8.46
CA TYR A 142 -23.77 7.44 -7.62
C TYR A 142 -22.89 8.16 -6.57
N TRP A 143 -21.97 7.42 -5.95
CA TRP A 143 -21.08 7.96 -4.91
C TRP A 143 -19.81 8.60 -5.45
N GLU A 144 -19.34 8.25 -6.65
CA GLU A 144 -18.17 8.88 -7.29
C GLU A 144 -18.36 10.39 -7.50
N ASN A 145 -19.56 10.84 -7.77
CA ASN A 145 -19.86 12.26 -7.90
C ASN A 145 -19.53 13.06 -6.64
N GLN A 146 -19.56 12.42 -5.46
CA GLN A 146 -19.31 13.09 -4.18
C GLN A 146 -17.94 12.75 -3.61
N TYR A 147 -17.45 11.52 -3.77
CA TYR A 147 -16.24 11.01 -3.12
C TYR A 147 -15.13 10.64 -4.10
N GLY A 148 -15.35 10.75 -5.42
CA GLY A 148 -14.34 10.42 -6.43
C GLY A 148 -13.81 9.00 -6.23
N GLN A 149 -12.49 8.86 -6.20
CA GLN A 149 -11.82 7.57 -6.03
C GLN A 149 -12.02 6.91 -4.64
N ASP A 150 -12.58 7.64 -3.68
CA ASP A 150 -12.90 7.12 -2.35
C ASP A 150 -14.35 6.59 -2.26
N ALA A 151 -15.09 6.55 -3.36
CA ALA A 151 -16.48 6.10 -3.38
C ALA A 151 -16.63 4.66 -2.84
N PHE A 152 -15.77 3.74 -3.28
CA PHE A 152 -15.78 2.37 -2.77
C PHE A 152 -15.43 2.31 -1.27
N SER A 153 -14.45 3.09 -0.82
CA SER A 153 -14.10 3.22 0.59
C SER A 153 -15.26 3.72 1.44
N TYR A 154 -16.00 4.70 0.92
CA TYR A 154 -17.20 5.22 1.58
C TYR A 154 -18.28 4.14 1.72
N ILE A 155 -18.55 3.37 0.65
CA ILE A 155 -19.52 2.27 0.65
C ILE A 155 -19.14 1.21 1.69
N VAL A 156 -17.88 0.75 1.69
CA VAL A 156 -17.37 -0.24 2.63
C VAL A 156 -17.55 0.20 4.08
N ASN A 157 -17.24 1.45 4.39
CA ASN A 157 -17.36 1.99 5.75
C ASN A 157 -18.81 2.22 6.16
N LYS A 158 -19.64 2.81 5.28
CA LYS A 158 -21.06 3.09 5.53
C LYS A 158 -21.86 1.83 5.86
N TYR A 159 -21.61 0.75 5.11
CA TYR A 159 -22.30 -0.52 5.27
C TYR A 159 -21.54 -1.55 6.12
N LYS A 160 -20.41 -1.16 6.73
CA LYS A 160 -19.59 -2.02 7.59
C LYS A 160 -19.23 -3.35 6.92
N LEU A 161 -18.84 -3.30 5.63
CA LEU A 161 -18.51 -4.50 4.84
C LEU A 161 -17.13 -5.09 5.18
N ASN A 162 -16.36 -4.40 6.00
CA ASN A 162 -15.03 -4.76 6.46
C ASN A 162 -15.02 -5.43 7.85
N ILE A 163 -16.14 -5.99 8.27
CA ILE A 163 -16.22 -6.74 9.55
C ILE A 163 -16.27 -8.25 9.30
N LEU A 164 -15.82 -9.03 10.29
CA LEU A 164 -15.91 -10.47 10.27
C LEU A 164 -17.38 -10.92 10.36
N ARG A 165 -17.82 -11.74 9.41
CA ARG A 165 -19.17 -12.29 9.33
C ARG A 165 -19.09 -13.81 9.14
N ASP A 166 -20.14 -14.52 9.55
CA ASP A 166 -20.27 -15.95 9.32
C ASP A 166 -20.44 -16.21 7.81
N MET A 167 -19.59 -17.07 7.27
CA MET A 167 -19.63 -17.50 5.88
C MET A 167 -20.37 -18.82 5.80
N ASN A 168 -21.36 -18.91 4.95
CA ASN A 168 -21.97 -20.19 4.58
C ASN A 168 -21.01 -20.96 3.68
N VAL A 169 -20.21 -21.82 4.27
CA VAL A 169 -19.33 -22.73 3.52
C VAL A 169 -20.16 -23.94 3.12
N MET A 170 -20.40 -24.09 1.81
CA MET A 170 -21.12 -25.23 1.25
C MET A 170 -20.29 -26.51 1.27
N GLN A 171 -19.89 -26.98 2.44
CA GLN A 171 -19.38 -28.34 2.63
C GLN A 171 -19.84 -28.87 3.97
N GLY A 172 -20.73 -29.79 3.91
CA GLY A 172 -21.23 -30.87 4.74
C GLY A 172 -20.93 -30.99 6.24
N ASP A 173 -20.08 -30.17 6.81
CA ASP A 173 -19.86 -30.07 8.25
C ASP A 173 -20.16 -28.64 8.71
N GLU A 174 -21.00 -28.51 9.72
CA GLU A 174 -21.48 -27.27 10.34
C GLU A 174 -20.39 -26.37 10.98
N LYS A 175 -19.21 -26.29 10.41
CA LYS A 175 -18.19 -25.35 10.89
C LYS A 175 -18.53 -23.95 10.37
N GLN A 176 -19.02 -23.10 11.25
CA GLN A 176 -19.13 -21.67 11.01
C GLN A 176 -17.74 -21.10 10.72
N VAL A 177 -17.45 -20.81 9.47
CA VAL A 177 -16.21 -20.15 9.05
C VAL A 177 -16.50 -18.66 9.01
N LYS A 178 -15.66 -17.87 9.69
CA LYS A 178 -15.76 -16.41 9.67
C LYS A 178 -14.82 -15.82 8.61
N GLY A 179 -15.32 -14.85 7.89
CA GLY A 179 -14.53 -14.12 6.89
C GLY A 179 -15.11 -12.73 6.61
N MET A 180 -14.34 -11.94 5.86
CA MET A 180 -14.82 -10.67 5.31
C MET A 180 -15.14 -10.88 3.84
N TYR A 181 -16.35 -10.58 3.45
CA TYR A 181 -16.81 -10.75 2.07
C TYR A 181 -17.92 -9.77 1.72
N ILE A 182 -18.05 -9.50 0.43
CA ILE A 182 -19.16 -8.75 -0.14
C ILE A 182 -19.84 -9.68 -1.14
N SER A 183 -21.12 -9.97 -0.90
CA SER A 183 -21.93 -10.90 -1.72
C SER A 183 -22.90 -10.14 -2.62
N ASP A 184 -23.54 -10.90 -3.55
CA ASP A 184 -24.68 -10.40 -4.33
C ASP A 184 -25.77 -9.83 -3.45
N GLN A 185 -26.07 -10.48 -2.33
CA GLN A 185 -27.09 -10.05 -1.36
C GLN A 185 -26.73 -8.71 -0.72
N ASP A 186 -25.43 -8.47 -0.42
CA ASP A 186 -24.98 -7.18 0.10
C ASP A 186 -25.19 -6.08 -0.94
N ILE A 187 -24.83 -6.34 -2.21
CA ILE A 187 -25.02 -5.38 -3.30
C ILE A 187 -26.51 -5.10 -3.51
N ASP A 188 -27.36 -6.12 -3.46
CA ASP A 188 -28.82 -5.95 -3.57
C ASP A 188 -29.39 -5.10 -2.43
N ALA A 189 -28.96 -5.36 -1.19
CA ALA A 189 -29.40 -4.60 -0.03
C ALA A 189 -28.95 -3.12 -0.11
N ILE A 190 -27.69 -2.88 -0.52
CA ILE A 190 -27.17 -1.52 -0.69
C ILE A 190 -27.94 -0.79 -1.79
N PHE A 191 -28.15 -1.45 -2.93
CA PHE A 191 -28.88 -0.87 -4.05
C PHE A 191 -30.30 -0.43 -3.67
N GLN A 192 -31.02 -1.28 -2.91
CA GLN A 192 -32.35 -0.97 -2.41
C GLN A 192 -32.33 0.17 -1.37
N ASN A 193 -31.36 0.18 -0.47
CA ASN A 193 -31.24 1.21 0.56
C ASN A 193 -30.92 2.59 -0.02
N GLU A 194 -30.04 2.65 -1.02
CA GLU A 194 -29.66 3.90 -1.69
C GLU A 194 -30.74 4.40 -2.67
N LYS A 195 -31.76 3.57 -2.99
CA LYS A 195 -32.88 3.91 -3.90
C LYS A 195 -32.37 4.50 -5.22
N ILE A 196 -31.33 3.89 -5.80
CA ILE A 196 -30.71 4.37 -7.02
C ILE A 196 -31.68 4.28 -8.18
N PHE A 197 -31.88 5.39 -8.84
CA PHE A 197 -32.67 5.50 -10.05
C PHE A 197 -31.74 5.61 -11.26
N PHE A 198 -31.92 4.72 -12.24
CA PHE A 198 -31.15 4.77 -13.48
C PHE A 198 -31.79 5.77 -14.46
N SER A 199 -31.30 7.00 -14.46
CA SER A 199 -31.53 7.90 -15.59
C SER A 199 -30.89 7.34 -16.86
N TYR A 200 -31.31 7.86 -18.01
CA TYR A 200 -30.67 7.48 -19.28
C TYR A 200 -29.15 7.63 -19.25
N GLU A 201 -28.65 8.72 -18.69
CA GLU A 201 -27.22 9.00 -18.61
C GLU A 201 -26.48 7.98 -17.75
N LEU A 202 -27.01 7.67 -16.56
CA LEU A 202 -26.41 6.69 -15.66
C LEU A 202 -26.47 5.28 -16.29
N ALA A 203 -27.59 4.91 -16.88
CA ALA A 203 -27.76 3.62 -17.55
C ALA A 203 -26.82 3.47 -18.74
N LEU A 204 -26.67 4.52 -19.57
CA LEU A 204 -25.73 4.54 -20.70
C LEU A 204 -24.28 4.40 -20.22
N ASN A 205 -23.89 5.10 -19.16
CA ASN A 205 -22.56 4.98 -18.59
C ASN A 205 -22.25 3.57 -18.10
N VAL A 206 -23.23 2.92 -17.44
CA VAL A 206 -23.10 1.51 -17.00
C VAL A 206 -23.00 0.57 -18.20
N ILE A 207 -23.83 0.73 -19.23
CA ILE A 207 -23.76 -0.10 -20.45
C ILE A 207 -22.39 0.05 -21.12
N VAL A 208 -21.93 1.29 -21.32
CA VAL A 208 -20.64 1.58 -21.94
C VAL A 208 -19.51 0.95 -21.14
N GLN A 209 -19.54 1.05 -19.82
CA GLN A 209 -18.54 0.43 -18.94
C GLN A 209 -18.54 -1.08 -19.07
N MET A 210 -19.68 -1.73 -18.98
CA MET A 210 -19.79 -3.19 -19.10
C MET A 210 -19.29 -3.69 -20.47
N VAL A 211 -19.65 -2.99 -21.56
CA VAL A 211 -19.12 -3.32 -22.90
C VAL A 211 -17.62 -3.10 -22.99
N TYR A 212 -17.10 -2.02 -22.39
CA TYR A 212 -15.68 -1.75 -22.34
C TYR A 212 -14.90 -2.81 -21.54
N GLU A 213 -15.40 -3.19 -20.37
CA GLU A 213 -14.80 -4.19 -19.49
C GLU A 213 -14.56 -5.52 -20.21
N GLU A 214 -15.57 -5.99 -20.97
CA GLU A 214 -15.50 -7.24 -21.71
C GLU A 214 -14.70 -7.12 -23.01
N TYR A 215 -14.76 -5.98 -23.68
CA TYR A 215 -14.09 -5.79 -24.97
C TYR A 215 -12.58 -5.54 -24.83
N LYS A 216 -12.15 -4.59 -23.98
CA LYS A 216 -10.75 -4.16 -23.85
C LYS A 216 -10.30 -3.88 -22.41
N GLY A 217 -11.22 -3.62 -21.50
CA GLY A 217 -10.94 -3.34 -20.10
C GLY A 217 -10.51 -4.57 -19.31
N ASN A 218 -10.37 -4.38 -18.01
CA ASN A 218 -9.87 -5.41 -17.09
C ASN A 218 -11.02 -6.26 -16.51
N GLY A 219 -12.09 -6.53 -17.28
CA GLY A 219 -13.22 -7.30 -16.82
C GLY A 219 -13.89 -6.67 -15.60
N CYS A 220 -14.53 -7.50 -14.78
CA CYS A 220 -15.30 -7.06 -13.62
C CYS A 220 -14.51 -6.24 -12.56
N ILE A 221 -13.18 -6.21 -12.61
CA ILE A 221 -12.33 -5.43 -11.71
C ILE A 221 -11.97 -4.05 -12.27
N ASP A 222 -12.37 -3.73 -13.50
CA ASP A 222 -11.86 -2.52 -14.20
C ASP A 222 -12.09 -1.24 -13.40
N GLU A 223 -13.30 -0.98 -12.90
CA GLU A 223 -13.58 0.21 -12.08
C GLU A 223 -12.87 0.18 -10.72
N LEU A 224 -12.71 -0.99 -10.11
CA LEU A 224 -11.98 -1.13 -8.84
C LEU A 224 -10.51 -0.72 -8.95
N LEU A 225 -9.89 -0.88 -10.14
CA LEU A 225 -8.54 -0.40 -10.39
C LEU A 225 -8.40 1.12 -10.28
N TYR A 226 -9.50 1.87 -10.36
CA TYR A 226 -9.51 3.34 -10.22
C TYR A 226 -9.97 3.81 -8.84
N GLN A 227 -10.37 2.89 -7.95
CA GLN A 227 -10.73 3.20 -6.56
C GLN A 227 -9.52 3.11 -5.64
N ASN A 228 -9.56 3.79 -4.49
CA ASN A 228 -8.52 3.75 -3.46
C ASN A 228 -8.58 2.43 -2.68
N ILE A 229 -7.92 1.40 -3.22
CA ILE A 229 -7.81 0.04 -2.69
C ILE A 229 -6.32 -0.33 -2.69
N ASP A 230 -5.83 -1.03 -1.65
CA ASP A 230 -4.40 -1.34 -1.50
C ASP A 230 -3.92 -2.38 -2.52
N ASP A 231 -4.72 -3.45 -2.71
CA ASP A 231 -4.34 -4.60 -3.56
C ASP A 231 -5.59 -5.29 -4.11
N ILE A 232 -5.52 -5.81 -5.31
CA ILE A 232 -6.56 -6.60 -5.97
C ILE A 232 -5.96 -7.91 -6.46
N GLY A 233 -6.53 -9.04 -6.03
CA GLY A 233 -6.14 -10.37 -6.47
C GLY A 233 -7.28 -11.06 -7.22
N ILE A 234 -6.98 -11.67 -8.35
CA ILE A 234 -7.94 -12.40 -9.20
C ILE A 234 -7.43 -13.80 -9.54
N GLY A 235 -8.34 -14.71 -9.87
CA GLY A 235 -8.00 -16.10 -10.18
C GLY A 235 -7.60 -16.93 -8.97
N LEU A 236 -7.95 -16.46 -7.77
CA LEU A 236 -7.58 -17.09 -6.50
C LEU A 236 -8.72 -17.98 -5.99
N SER A 237 -8.37 -19.22 -5.64
CA SER A 237 -9.32 -20.23 -5.16
C SER A 237 -10.32 -20.70 -6.25
N GLY A 238 -11.07 -21.75 -5.96
CA GLY A 238 -12.04 -22.32 -6.88
C GLY A 238 -11.46 -23.37 -7.84
N LEU A 239 -12.33 -24.01 -8.60
CA LEU A 239 -11.94 -25.01 -9.61
C LEU A 239 -11.24 -24.35 -10.80
N GLN A 240 -10.21 -25.04 -11.31
CA GLN A 240 -9.40 -24.57 -12.43
C GLN A 240 -10.01 -24.83 -13.81
N SER A 241 -11.04 -25.65 -13.91
CA SER A 241 -11.66 -25.99 -15.18
C SER A 241 -13.18 -26.11 -15.04
N ASP A 242 -13.88 -26.12 -16.17
CA ASP A 242 -15.32 -26.40 -16.18
C ASP A 242 -15.63 -27.88 -15.91
N ILE A 243 -14.59 -28.73 -15.94
CA ILE A 243 -14.70 -30.15 -15.61
C ILE A 243 -14.74 -30.29 -14.09
N VAL A 244 -15.89 -30.67 -13.57
CA VAL A 244 -16.06 -30.94 -12.13
C VAL A 244 -15.62 -32.38 -11.83
N PRO A 245 -14.65 -32.60 -10.92
CA PRO A 245 -14.27 -33.94 -10.49
C PRO A 245 -15.48 -34.75 -9.98
N THR A 246 -15.51 -36.05 -10.25
CA THR A 246 -16.68 -36.91 -9.97
C THR A 246 -17.15 -36.87 -8.52
N HIS A 247 -16.22 -36.78 -7.56
CA HIS A 247 -16.53 -36.68 -6.12
C HIS A 247 -17.12 -35.32 -5.70
N LEU A 248 -17.12 -34.33 -6.61
CA LEU A 248 -17.64 -32.99 -6.39
C LEU A 248 -18.93 -32.73 -7.20
N LEU A 249 -19.38 -33.72 -7.98
CA LEU A 249 -20.63 -33.61 -8.75
C LEU A 249 -21.83 -33.33 -7.83
N GLY A 250 -22.66 -32.38 -8.21
CA GLY A 250 -23.81 -31.95 -7.41
C GLY A 250 -23.50 -30.95 -6.29
N LYS A 251 -22.24 -30.60 -6.08
CA LYS A 251 -21.86 -29.52 -5.15
C LYS A 251 -21.72 -28.19 -5.92
N ASN A 252 -22.22 -27.13 -5.33
CA ASN A 252 -22.03 -25.79 -5.89
C ASN A 252 -20.63 -25.28 -5.55
N ILE A 253 -19.64 -25.60 -6.40
CA ILE A 253 -18.24 -25.23 -6.18
C ILE A 253 -17.91 -24.07 -7.11
N LYS A 254 -17.40 -22.98 -6.51
CA LYS A 254 -16.95 -21.79 -7.25
C LYS A 254 -15.81 -22.13 -8.20
N LYS A 255 -15.80 -21.46 -9.33
CA LYS A 255 -14.73 -21.51 -10.32
C LYS A 255 -13.69 -20.41 -10.01
N ALA A 256 -12.45 -20.57 -10.48
CA ALA A 256 -11.40 -19.58 -10.26
C ALA A 256 -11.70 -18.21 -10.90
N TYR A 257 -12.54 -18.18 -11.92
CA TYR A 257 -13.00 -16.93 -12.54
C TYR A 257 -14.16 -16.26 -11.80
N GLU A 258 -14.70 -16.88 -10.73
CA GLU A 258 -15.83 -16.36 -9.93
C GLU A 258 -15.33 -15.71 -8.64
N GLY A 259 -14.83 -14.52 -8.76
CA GLY A 259 -14.50 -13.72 -7.61
C GLY A 259 -13.14 -13.05 -7.69
N ALA A 260 -13.07 -11.96 -6.99
CA ALA A 260 -11.86 -11.18 -6.79
C ALA A 260 -11.67 -10.97 -5.30
N TRP A 261 -10.44 -10.74 -4.91
CA TRP A 261 -10.05 -10.41 -3.55
C TRP A 261 -9.43 -9.03 -3.53
N ILE A 262 -9.77 -8.23 -2.53
CA ILE A 262 -9.13 -6.94 -2.32
C ILE A 262 -8.45 -6.89 -0.96
N LYS A 263 -7.36 -6.16 -0.91
CA LYS A 263 -6.78 -5.71 0.36
C LYS A 263 -7.19 -4.26 0.57
N TYR A 264 -7.92 -4.03 1.64
CA TYR A 264 -8.46 -2.72 2.00
C TYR A 264 -8.05 -2.37 3.42
N LYS A 265 -7.20 -1.35 3.60
CA LYS A 265 -6.63 -0.96 4.90
C LYS A 265 -6.01 -2.13 5.67
N GLY A 266 -5.33 -3.02 4.95
CA GLY A 266 -4.70 -4.22 5.50
C GLY A 266 -5.62 -5.42 5.69
N LEU A 267 -6.94 -5.28 5.53
CA LEU A 267 -7.93 -6.38 5.62
C LEU A 267 -8.12 -7.03 4.26
N LEU A 268 -8.24 -8.35 4.24
CA LEU A 268 -8.53 -9.11 3.04
C LEU A 268 -10.04 -9.34 2.94
N ILE A 269 -10.66 -8.80 1.87
CA ILE A 269 -12.10 -8.89 1.63
C ILE A 269 -12.35 -9.65 0.32
N HIS A 270 -13.19 -10.67 0.35
CA HIS A 270 -13.62 -11.41 -0.82
C HIS A 270 -14.80 -10.72 -1.50
N LEU A 271 -14.68 -10.38 -2.78
CA LEU A 271 -15.76 -9.81 -3.59
C LEU A 271 -16.47 -10.96 -4.34
N SER A 272 -17.33 -11.68 -3.65
CA SER A 272 -17.92 -12.92 -4.16
C SER A 272 -19.01 -12.71 -5.22
N PHE A 273 -19.40 -11.48 -5.47
CA PHE A 273 -20.36 -11.08 -6.51
C PHE A 273 -19.70 -10.81 -7.88
N LEU A 274 -18.37 -10.74 -7.96
CA LEU A 274 -17.66 -10.49 -9.21
C LEU A 274 -17.34 -11.79 -9.93
N SER A 275 -17.45 -11.79 -11.25
CA SER A 275 -17.12 -12.93 -12.10
C SER A 275 -16.54 -12.47 -13.44
N PHE A 276 -15.55 -13.20 -13.94
CA PHE A 276 -15.04 -13.05 -15.31
C PHE A 276 -15.82 -13.93 -16.30
N HIS A 277 -16.87 -14.58 -15.87
CA HIS A 277 -17.79 -15.46 -16.61
C HIS A 277 -17.14 -16.69 -17.23
N THR A 278 -15.90 -16.61 -17.71
CA THR A 278 -15.17 -17.72 -18.37
C THR A 278 -13.70 -17.74 -18.00
N PHE A 279 -13.05 -18.91 -18.12
CA PHE A 279 -11.59 -19.00 -18.00
C PHE A 279 -10.85 -18.19 -19.07
N ALA A 280 -11.42 -18.08 -20.28
CA ALA A 280 -10.86 -17.23 -21.34
C ALA A 280 -10.88 -15.75 -20.94
N GLY A 281 -11.96 -15.27 -20.32
CA GLY A 281 -12.09 -13.92 -19.78
C GLY A 281 -11.06 -13.63 -18.69
N LEU A 282 -10.93 -14.54 -17.71
CA LEU A 282 -9.91 -14.44 -16.67
C LEU A 282 -8.50 -14.42 -17.26
N ARG A 283 -8.17 -15.38 -18.15
CA ARG A 283 -6.84 -15.48 -18.76
C ARG A 283 -6.50 -14.22 -19.57
N ARG A 284 -7.45 -13.66 -20.30
CA ARG A 284 -7.29 -12.40 -21.03
C ARG A 284 -6.84 -11.28 -20.11
N VAL A 285 -7.54 -11.09 -18.99
CA VAL A 285 -7.23 -10.01 -18.03
C VAL A 285 -5.88 -10.27 -17.34
N VAL A 286 -5.62 -11.50 -16.89
CA VAL A 286 -4.33 -11.87 -16.27
C VAL A 286 -3.16 -11.58 -17.21
N THR A 287 -3.30 -11.90 -18.50
CA THR A 287 -2.23 -11.68 -19.48
C THR A 287 -2.02 -10.19 -19.75
N GLN A 288 -3.10 -9.45 -20.03
CA GLN A 288 -2.99 -8.03 -20.41
C GLN A 288 -2.49 -7.12 -19.26
N LEU A 289 -2.73 -7.48 -17.99
CA LEU A 289 -2.29 -6.68 -16.85
C LEU A 289 -0.76 -6.46 -16.81
N VAL A 290 0.04 -7.35 -17.39
CA VAL A 290 1.52 -7.30 -17.38
C VAL A 290 2.14 -7.07 -18.75
N GLU A 291 1.36 -6.78 -19.79
CA GLU A 291 1.85 -6.56 -21.16
C GLU A 291 2.25 -5.10 -21.45
N TYR A 292 1.92 -4.16 -20.58
CA TYR A 292 2.25 -2.76 -20.78
C TYR A 292 3.76 -2.51 -20.76
N GLU A 293 4.27 -1.77 -21.77
CA GLU A 293 5.71 -1.41 -21.96
C GLU A 293 6.71 -2.58 -21.97
N GLN A 294 6.23 -3.81 -22.01
CA GLN A 294 7.13 -4.98 -22.01
C GLN A 294 7.32 -5.53 -23.42
N GLN A 295 8.56 -5.81 -23.77
CA GLN A 295 8.87 -6.52 -25.02
C GLN A 295 8.45 -7.99 -24.90
N GLY A 296 7.59 -8.44 -25.81
CA GLY A 296 7.11 -9.80 -25.92
C GLY A 296 5.80 -10.08 -25.18
N SER A 297 5.02 -11.02 -25.73
CA SER A 297 3.79 -11.51 -25.14
C SER A 297 4.08 -12.39 -23.93
N PHE A 298 3.24 -12.32 -22.90
CA PHE A 298 3.30 -13.22 -21.75
C PHE A 298 2.79 -14.60 -22.16
N SER A 299 3.67 -15.59 -22.09
CA SER A 299 3.42 -16.95 -22.58
C SER A 299 3.62 -18.02 -21.49
N GLU A 300 3.16 -19.23 -21.76
CA GLU A 300 3.30 -20.38 -20.86
C GLU A 300 4.75 -20.72 -20.52
N LYS A 301 5.70 -20.32 -21.37
CA LYS A 301 7.14 -20.51 -21.12
C LYS A 301 7.67 -19.59 -20.03
N ASP A 302 7.05 -18.44 -19.84
CA ASP A 302 7.47 -17.46 -18.86
C ASP A 302 7.01 -17.85 -17.43
N GLY A 303 5.89 -18.57 -17.30
CA GLY A 303 5.29 -19.01 -16.04
C GLY A 303 4.69 -17.88 -15.22
N PHE A 304 5.48 -16.85 -14.90
CA PHE A 304 5.04 -15.62 -14.24
C PHE A 304 5.69 -14.39 -14.87
N LYS A 305 5.05 -13.25 -14.69
CA LYS A 305 5.58 -11.96 -15.16
C LYS A 305 5.28 -10.86 -14.17
N LEU A 306 6.24 -9.95 -14.00
CA LEU A 306 6.11 -8.71 -13.24
C LEU A 306 5.99 -7.56 -14.23
N GLY A 307 5.13 -6.59 -13.93
CA GLY A 307 4.94 -5.40 -14.74
C GLY A 307 4.46 -4.23 -13.90
N TYR A 308 4.42 -3.07 -14.53
CA TYR A 308 3.92 -1.84 -13.92
C TYR A 308 2.80 -1.27 -14.79
N GLY A 309 1.79 -0.73 -14.13
CA GLY A 309 0.80 0.09 -14.82
C GLY A 309 1.31 1.50 -15.05
N LYS A 310 0.70 2.22 -15.99
CA LYS A 310 0.97 3.64 -16.24
C LYS A 310 0.62 4.52 -15.04
N ASP A 311 -0.26 4.03 -14.17
CA ASP A 311 -0.61 4.60 -12.88
C ASP A 311 0.43 4.33 -11.78
N GLY A 312 1.53 3.63 -12.12
CA GLY A 312 2.57 3.21 -11.19
C GLY A 312 2.17 2.01 -10.33
N SER A 313 1.03 1.36 -10.57
CA SER A 313 0.65 0.13 -9.88
C SER A 313 1.60 -1.01 -10.25
N ARG A 314 1.97 -1.83 -9.27
CA ARG A 314 2.72 -3.06 -9.48
C ARG A 314 1.76 -4.19 -9.84
N ARG A 315 2.07 -4.91 -10.90
CA ARG A 315 1.24 -5.97 -11.44
C ARG A 315 2.05 -7.26 -11.53
N THR A 316 1.50 -8.32 -11.00
CA THR A 316 2.11 -9.64 -11.03
C THR A 316 1.08 -10.61 -11.60
N SER A 317 1.45 -11.36 -12.62
CA SER A 317 0.59 -12.37 -13.24
C SER A 317 1.29 -13.72 -13.30
N VAL A 318 0.51 -14.78 -13.11
CA VAL A 318 0.94 -16.17 -13.24
C VAL A 318 -0.03 -16.93 -14.14
N ILE A 319 0.47 -17.87 -14.91
CA ILE A 319 -0.35 -18.72 -15.77
C ILE A 319 0.08 -20.18 -15.65
N THR A 320 -0.77 -21.07 -16.13
CA THR A 320 -0.48 -22.50 -16.25
C THR A 320 0.68 -22.74 -17.26
N PRO A 321 1.56 -23.73 -17.04
CA PRO A 321 1.54 -24.74 -15.97
C PRO A 321 2.28 -24.33 -14.68
N PHE A 322 2.87 -23.12 -14.61
CA PHE A 322 3.59 -22.65 -13.42
C PHE A 322 2.65 -22.52 -12.21
N ALA A 323 1.45 -22.00 -12.42
CA ALA A 323 0.40 -21.98 -11.43
C ALA A 323 -0.75 -22.91 -11.85
N GLU A 324 -1.56 -23.33 -10.90
CA GLU A 324 -2.74 -24.16 -11.12
C GLU A 324 -3.80 -23.47 -11.97
N ASN A 325 -3.97 -22.15 -11.74
CA ASN A 325 -4.87 -21.28 -12.48
C ASN A 325 -4.14 -20.03 -12.98
N PRO A 326 -4.63 -19.38 -14.04
CA PRO A 326 -4.28 -17.99 -14.29
C PRO A 326 -4.71 -17.14 -13.10
N ALA A 327 -3.76 -16.40 -12.52
CA ALA A 327 -4.03 -15.50 -11.42
C ALA A 327 -3.20 -14.23 -11.55
N ALA A 328 -3.71 -13.11 -10.99
CA ALA A 328 -2.96 -11.87 -10.99
C ALA A 328 -3.20 -11.08 -9.71
N TRP A 329 -2.22 -10.23 -9.39
CA TRP A 329 -2.28 -9.26 -8.31
C TRP A 329 -1.92 -7.88 -8.84
N VAL A 330 -2.72 -6.88 -8.46
CA VAL A 330 -2.45 -5.48 -8.74
C VAL A 330 -2.32 -4.74 -7.43
N ARG A 331 -1.10 -4.39 -7.06
CA ARG A 331 -0.82 -3.59 -5.88
C ARG A 331 -0.77 -2.13 -6.25
N LYS A 332 -1.65 -1.37 -5.66
CA LYS A 332 -1.74 0.07 -5.88
C LYS A 332 -0.95 0.80 -4.80
N PHE A 333 -0.15 1.75 -5.24
CA PHE A 333 0.54 2.68 -4.34
C PHE A 333 -0.23 3.99 -4.25
N THR A 334 -1.55 3.88 -4.09
CA THR A 334 -2.44 5.02 -3.84
C THR A 334 -2.33 5.50 -2.40
N ALA A 335 -1.17 5.28 -1.75
CA ALA A 335 -0.95 5.80 -0.44
C ALA A 335 -1.33 7.28 -0.47
N SER A 336 -2.46 7.59 0.13
CA SER A 336 -2.78 8.94 0.54
C SER A 336 -1.51 9.50 1.15
N THR A 337 -1.15 10.73 0.84
CA THR A 337 -0.06 11.48 1.46
C THR A 337 -0.41 11.71 2.94
N LEU A 338 -0.50 10.62 3.71
CA LEU A 338 -0.80 10.71 5.14
C LEU A 338 0.37 11.37 5.85
N THR A 339 0.09 12.41 6.60
CA THR A 339 1.06 12.98 7.53
C THR A 339 1.44 11.94 8.59
N ASN A 340 2.57 12.11 9.26
CA ASN A 340 2.98 11.18 10.31
C ASN A 340 1.91 11.07 11.41
N ARG A 341 1.30 12.19 11.79
CA ARG A 341 0.17 12.21 12.74
C ARG A 341 -1.01 11.36 12.24
N GLN A 342 -1.41 11.52 10.99
CA GLN A 342 -2.51 10.75 10.41
C GLN A 342 -2.23 9.25 10.38
N LEU A 343 -0.96 8.86 10.13
CA LEU A 343 -0.55 7.45 10.18
C LEU A 343 -0.68 6.89 11.60
N ILE A 344 -0.17 7.60 12.60
CA ILE A 344 -0.19 7.17 14.00
C ILE A 344 -1.62 7.10 14.54
N THR A 345 -2.47 8.08 14.18
CA THR A 345 -3.87 8.17 14.66
C THR A 345 -4.86 7.42 13.78
N ASN A 346 -4.41 6.59 12.84
CA ASN A 346 -5.25 5.90 11.87
C ASN A 346 -6.23 6.87 11.17
N ASN A 347 -5.67 7.95 10.60
CA ASN A 347 -6.41 9.02 9.92
C ASN A 347 -7.44 9.75 10.81
N GLY A 348 -7.11 9.90 12.10
CA GLY A 348 -7.98 10.59 13.08
C GLY A 348 -9.14 9.75 13.61
N SER A 349 -9.25 8.47 13.20
CA SER A 349 -10.30 7.57 13.66
C SER A 349 -10.10 7.07 15.10
N MET A 350 -8.89 7.28 15.67
CA MET A 350 -8.55 6.88 17.04
C MET A 350 -8.02 8.08 17.82
N TYR A 351 -8.55 8.26 19.02
CA TYR A 351 -7.93 9.16 19.99
C TYR A 351 -6.76 8.41 20.67
N ILE A 352 -5.55 8.87 20.43
CA ILE A 352 -4.32 8.32 21.01
C ILE A 352 -3.59 9.46 21.71
N GLY A 353 -3.33 9.29 23.01
CA GLY A 353 -2.52 10.22 23.78
C GLY A 353 -1.03 10.13 23.44
N GLY A 354 -0.26 11.19 23.74
CA GLY A 354 1.20 11.21 23.61
C GLY A 354 1.73 11.14 22.17
N VAL A 355 0.91 11.35 21.16
CA VAL A 355 1.33 11.35 19.74
C VAL A 355 2.35 12.45 19.47
N ASP A 356 2.20 13.61 20.06
CA ASP A 356 3.13 14.71 19.91
C ASP A 356 4.52 14.37 20.45
N ASP A 357 4.59 13.66 21.58
CA ASP A 357 5.84 13.21 22.17
C ASP A 357 6.54 12.19 21.27
N LEU A 358 5.79 11.23 20.70
CA LEU A 358 6.36 10.28 19.73
C LEU A 358 6.92 11.02 18.50
N MET A 359 6.15 11.94 17.93
CA MET A 359 6.59 12.72 16.77
C MET A 359 7.83 13.59 17.08
N ARG A 360 7.91 14.15 18.30
CA ARG A 360 9.10 14.89 18.76
C ARG A 360 10.32 14.00 18.82
N VAL A 361 10.18 12.78 19.35
CA VAL A 361 11.28 11.79 19.39
C VAL A 361 11.70 11.41 17.97
N GLU A 362 10.79 11.03 17.10
CA GLU A 362 11.12 10.67 15.71
C GLU A 362 11.83 11.81 14.98
N LYS A 363 11.32 13.03 15.12
CA LYS A 363 11.94 14.25 14.57
C LYS A 363 13.35 14.47 15.10
N ALA A 364 13.57 14.28 16.40
CA ALA A 364 14.87 14.43 17.04
C ALA A 364 15.87 13.38 16.52
N LEU A 365 15.46 12.12 16.33
CA LEU A 365 16.29 11.07 15.78
C LEU A 365 16.71 11.36 14.33
N VAL A 366 15.77 11.76 13.48
CA VAL A 366 16.03 12.08 12.07
C VAL A 366 16.96 13.30 11.96
N LYS A 367 16.66 14.38 12.65
CA LYS A 367 17.47 15.61 12.63
C LYS A 367 18.84 15.42 13.25
N GLY A 368 18.96 14.58 14.27
CA GLY A 368 20.21 14.19 14.88
C GLY A 368 21.05 13.22 14.05
N GLY A 369 20.58 12.80 12.86
CA GLY A 369 21.35 11.97 11.95
C GLY A 369 21.47 10.51 12.38
N ALA A 370 20.53 9.99 13.15
CA ALA A 370 20.53 8.58 13.54
C ALA A 370 20.38 7.65 12.32
N THR A 371 21.03 6.49 12.37
CA THR A 371 20.70 5.37 11.46
C THR A 371 19.47 4.66 12.01
N ILE A 372 18.36 4.70 11.23
CA ILE A 372 17.03 4.31 11.71
C ILE A 372 16.46 3.16 10.87
N PRO A 373 16.51 1.91 11.32
CA PRO A 373 15.69 0.84 10.82
C PRO A 373 14.23 1.04 11.25
N ILE A 374 13.32 1.04 10.28
CA ILE A 374 11.87 0.96 10.51
C ILE A 374 11.47 -0.49 10.38
N CYS A 375 11.16 -1.12 11.51
CA CYS A 375 11.00 -2.55 11.65
C CYS A 375 9.54 -2.96 11.81
N GLY A 376 9.22 -4.22 11.51
CA GLY A 376 7.90 -4.81 11.74
C GLY A 376 7.49 -5.82 10.68
N PRO A 377 6.35 -6.52 10.87
CA PRO A 377 5.85 -7.54 9.95
C PRO A 377 5.62 -7.02 8.52
N GLN A 378 5.49 -7.93 7.57
CA GLN A 378 5.14 -7.55 6.19
C GLN A 378 3.73 -6.95 6.13
N GLY A 379 3.57 -5.88 5.34
CA GLY A 379 2.28 -5.20 5.15
C GLY A 379 1.83 -4.31 6.31
N VAL A 380 2.68 -4.07 7.32
CA VAL A 380 2.37 -3.17 8.45
C VAL A 380 2.43 -1.67 8.08
N GLY A 381 2.93 -1.32 6.89
CA GLY A 381 3.04 0.07 6.43
C GLY A 381 4.40 0.71 6.72
N LYS A 382 5.48 -0.08 6.77
CA LYS A 382 6.85 0.44 6.98
C LYS A 382 7.27 1.47 5.93
N THR A 383 7.01 1.20 4.66
CA THR A 383 7.33 2.13 3.55
C THR A 383 6.58 3.45 3.72
N THR A 384 5.31 3.39 4.12
CA THR A 384 4.51 4.59 4.38
C THR A 384 5.03 5.39 5.58
N ALA A 385 5.49 4.71 6.64
CA ALA A 385 6.14 5.35 7.78
C ALA A 385 7.48 5.98 7.37
N LEU A 386 8.28 5.29 6.55
CA LEU A 386 9.52 5.82 5.99
C LEU A 386 9.26 7.10 5.18
N GLU A 387 8.23 7.10 4.33
CA GLU A 387 7.85 8.29 3.58
C GLU A 387 7.45 9.46 4.51
N ALA A 388 6.74 9.16 5.60
CA ALA A 388 6.30 10.19 6.53
C ALA A 388 7.46 10.80 7.32
N VAL A 389 8.40 9.99 7.81
CA VAL A 389 9.56 10.51 8.58
C VAL A 389 10.54 11.30 7.71
N CYS A 390 10.51 11.12 6.37
CA CYS A 390 11.28 11.95 5.45
C CYS A 390 10.91 13.45 5.51
N GLU A 391 9.72 13.79 6.03
CA GLU A 391 9.34 15.18 6.31
C GLU A 391 10.34 15.89 7.23
N TYR A 392 10.89 15.17 8.20
CA TYR A 392 11.81 15.72 9.20
C TYR A 392 13.22 15.96 8.70
N ILE A 393 13.60 15.44 7.54
CA ILE A 393 14.89 15.67 6.90
C ILE A 393 14.96 17.14 6.45
N GLN A 394 16.02 17.85 6.82
CA GLN A 394 16.20 19.23 6.42
C GLN A 394 16.46 19.37 4.91
N ASN A 395 15.95 20.45 4.30
CA ASN A 395 15.95 20.62 2.83
C ASN A 395 17.35 20.88 2.22
N TRP A 396 18.36 21.17 3.04
CA TRP A 396 19.74 21.35 2.57
C TRP A 396 20.54 20.05 2.47
N TYR A 397 19.96 18.90 2.87
CA TYR A 397 20.60 17.60 2.69
C TYR A 397 20.17 16.92 1.41
N ALA A 398 21.16 16.34 0.73
CA ALA A 398 20.94 15.54 -0.48
C ALA A 398 20.54 14.10 -0.10
N ILE A 399 19.36 13.68 -0.54
CA ILE A 399 18.80 12.36 -0.26
C ILE A 399 19.06 11.44 -1.45
N ARG A 400 19.63 10.26 -1.18
CA ARG A 400 19.83 9.19 -2.16
C ARG A 400 19.01 7.98 -1.72
N MET A 401 18.01 7.65 -2.53
CA MET A 401 17.11 6.54 -2.25
C MET A 401 17.39 5.36 -3.16
N ILE A 402 17.47 4.19 -2.57
CA ILE A 402 17.68 2.92 -3.26
C ILE A 402 16.45 2.06 -3.05
N GLU A 403 15.83 1.63 -4.15
CA GLU A 403 14.62 0.82 -4.14
C GLU A 403 14.79 -0.41 -5.03
N SER A 404 14.18 -1.51 -4.67
CA SER A 404 14.02 -2.65 -5.59
C SER A 404 12.98 -2.34 -6.66
N GLU A 405 12.00 -1.51 -6.32
CA GLU A 405 10.91 -1.05 -7.17
C GLU A 405 10.52 0.35 -6.69
N PHE A 406 10.18 1.25 -7.61
CA PHE A 406 9.79 2.64 -7.27
C PHE A 406 8.43 2.68 -6.55
N GLU A 407 8.41 2.24 -5.29
CA GLU A 407 7.22 2.21 -4.43
C GLU A 407 7.05 3.51 -3.64
N ALA A 408 8.12 4.01 -3.05
CA ALA A 408 8.09 5.20 -2.21
C ALA A 408 8.07 6.47 -3.05
N ARG A 409 7.09 7.30 -2.79
CA ARG A 409 6.81 8.50 -3.60
C ARG A 409 7.40 9.77 -3.00
N ILE A 410 8.54 9.67 -2.30
CA ILE A 410 9.13 10.81 -1.59
C ILE A 410 9.48 11.98 -2.51
N ARG A 411 9.87 11.73 -3.78
CA ARG A 411 10.15 12.80 -4.75
C ARG A 411 8.91 13.63 -5.10
N TRP A 412 7.73 13.01 -5.10
CA TRP A 412 6.47 13.70 -5.41
C TRP A 412 5.91 14.38 -4.17
N ARG A 413 6.13 13.76 -3.02
CA ARG A 413 5.65 14.25 -1.74
C ARG A 413 6.45 15.46 -1.25
N TYR A 414 7.74 15.48 -1.54
CA TYR A 414 8.68 16.52 -1.11
C TYR A 414 9.48 17.08 -2.30
N PRO A 415 8.80 17.76 -3.25
CA PRO A 415 9.45 18.26 -4.47
C PRO A 415 10.49 19.35 -4.19
N GLU A 416 10.46 19.94 -2.99
CA GLU A 416 11.41 20.95 -2.53
C GLU A 416 12.75 20.36 -2.02
N LYS A 417 12.83 19.03 -1.83
CA LYS A 417 14.05 18.36 -1.36
C LYS A 417 14.91 17.85 -2.53
N ASN A 418 16.21 17.79 -2.31
CA ASN A 418 17.14 17.21 -3.29
C ASN A 418 17.11 15.68 -3.19
N ILE A 419 16.25 15.02 -3.97
CA ILE A 419 16.04 13.58 -3.92
C ILE A 419 16.36 12.94 -5.27
N LEU A 420 17.25 11.92 -5.26
CA LEU A 420 17.47 11.00 -6.36
C LEU A 420 17.12 9.59 -5.92
N THR A 421 16.27 8.90 -6.69
CA THR A 421 15.92 7.50 -6.47
C THR A 421 16.51 6.63 -7.58
N VAL A 422 17.14 5.52 -7.22
CA VAL A 422 17.72 4.53 -8.13
C VAL A 422 17.14 3.15 -7.85
N GLN A 423 17.07 2.30 -8.90
CA GLN A 423 16.47 0.99 -8.82
C GLN A 423 17.52 -0.13 -8.94
N THR A 424 17.51 -1.06 -7.99
CA THR A 424 18.50 -2.15 -7.92
C THR A 424 18.32 -3.29 -8.93
N PRO A 425 17.13 -3.70 -9.39
CA PRO A 425 17.04 -4.78 -10.37
C PRO A 425 17.67 -4.47 -11.74
N VAL A 426 17.87 -3.18 -12.05
CA VAL A 426 18.49 -2.74 -13.31
C VAL A 426 20.01 -2.87 -13.25
N ILE A 427 20.59 -2.66 -12.06
CA ILE A 427 22.02 -2.81 -11.76
C ILE A 427 22.15 -3.51 -10.40
N SER A 428 23.34 -4.03 -10.09
CA SER A 428 23.57 -4.68 -8.80
C SER A 428 23.33 -3.72 -7.62
N ALA A 429 22.97 -4.26 -6.46
CA ALA A 429 22.82 -3.44 -5.26
C ALA A 429 24.13 -2.70 -4.92
N GLU A 430 25.28 -3.34 -5.09
CA GLU A 430 26.60 -2.75 -4.86
C GLU A 430 26.86 -1.54 -5.79
N ASP A 431 26.59 -1.69 -7.09
CA ASP A 431 26.73 -0.59 -8.06
C ASP A 431 25.79 0.57 -7.76
N ALA A 432 24.55 0.29 -7.36
CA ALA A 432 23.59 1.32 -6.96
C ALA A 432 24.05 2.12 -5.74
N TYR A 433 24.65 1.44 -4.75
CA TYR A 433 25.25 2.09 -3.59
C TYR A 433 26.50 2.89 -3.95
N GLU A 434 27.42 2.31 -4.74
CA GLU A 434 28.60 3.02 -5.21
C GLU A 434 28.27 4.27 -6.02
N PHE A 435 27.28 4.15 -6.91
CA PHE A 435 26.77 5.30 -7.64
C PHE A 435 26.21 6.37 -6.71
N SER A 436 25.40 5.95 -5.73
CA SER A 436 24.80 6.88 -4.76
C SER A 436 25.84 7.62 -3.94
N LEU A 437 26.93 6.95 -3.52
CA LEU A 437 28.07 7.58 -2.81
C LEU A 437 28.80 8.62 -3.67
N ARG A 438 28.88 8.42 -4.99
CA ARG A 438 29.52 9.37 -5.92
C ARG A 438 28.65 10.59 -6.26
N THR A 439 27.38 10.61 -5.84
CA THR A 439 26.41 11.69 -6.15
C THR A 439 26.23 12.66 -4.98
N SER A 440 27.21 12.80 -4.11
CA SER A 440 27.22 13.72 -2.97
C SER A 440 25.96 13.57 -2.09
N GLY A 441 25.59 12.33 -1.74
CA GLY A 441 24.48 12.06 -0.84
C GLY A 441 24.87 12.30 0.61
N ASP A 442 24.01 12.96 1.37
CA ASP A 442 24.14 13.13 2.82
C ASP A 442 23.31 12.08 3.57
N ILE A 443 22.09 11.82 3.10
CA ILE A 443 21.16 10.88 3.71
C ILE A 443 20.82 9.80 2.71
N TYR A 444 20.95 8.56 3.14
CA TYR A 444 20.66 7.40 2.32
C TYR A 444 19.40 6.71 2.81
N ILE A 445 18.50 6.41 1.87
CA ILE A 445 17.23 5.74 2.16
C ILE A 445 17.17 4.44 1.39
N VAL A 446 16.82 3.35 2.08
CA VAL A 446 16.60 2.04 1.45
C VAL A 446 15.17 1.60 1.73
N SER A 447 14.35 1.54 0.67
CA SER A 447 12.91 1.28 0.82
C SER A 447 12.63 -0.07 1.46
N GLU A 448 13.42 -1.10 1.14
CA GLU A 448 13.29 -2.44 1.70
C GLU A 448 14.60 -3.20 1.61
N VAL A 449 15.04 -3.79 2.71
CA VAL A 449 16.23 -4.64 2.77
C VAL A 449 15.82 -6.10 2.65
N ARG A 450 16.23 -6.75 1.54
CA ARG A 450 15.87 -8.13 1.21
C ARG A 450 17.04 -9.10 1.19
N SER A 451 18.29 -8.59 1.13
CA SER A 451 19.48 -9.44 1.04
C SER A 451 20.55 -9.04 2.04
N ASP A 452 21.42 -10.01 2.38
CA ASP A 452 22.58 -9.78 3.24
C ASP A 452 23.54 -8.77 2.61
N GLU A 453 23.68 -8.76 1.29
CA GLU A 453 24.51 -7.81 0.54
C GLU A 453 24.04 -6.36 0.73
N MET A 454 22.72 -6.12 0.63
CA MET A 454 22.13 -4.81 0.91
C MET A 454 22.43 -4.36 2.34
N MET A 455 22.34 -5.26 3.33
CA MET A 455 22.62 -4.96 4.73
C MET A 455 24.06 -4.57 4.95
N VAL A 456 25.01 -5.26 4.29
CA VAL A 456 26.43 -4.90 4.30
C VAL A 456 26.65 -3.49 3.76
N ASN A 457 26.02 -3.18 2.64
CA ASN A 457 26.17 -1.86 2.02
C ASN A 457 25.57 -0.73 2.90
N ILE A 458 24.45 -0.98 3.56
CA ILE A 458 23.89 -0.07 4.57
C ILE A 458 24.89 0.21 5.69
N THR A 459 25.45 -0.85 6.27
CA THR A 459 26.44 -0.74 7.35
C THR A 459 27.69 0.02 6.90
N ARG A 460 28.21 -0.27 5.70
CA ARG A 460 29.35 0.44 5.12
C ARG A 460 29.05 1.92 4.89
N THR A 461 27.85 2.25 4.36
CA THR A 461 27.44 3.62 4.07
C THR A 461 27.31 4.43 5.37
N ALA A 462 26.66 3.89 6.38
CA ALA A 462 26.51 4.53 7.68
C ALA A 462 27.87 4.81 8.36
N ASN A 463 28.86 3.92 8.14
CA ASN A 463 30.19 4.07 8.77
C ASN A 463 31.21 4.90 7.95
N ARG A 464 30.93 5.19 6.66
CA ARG A 464 31.93 5.78 5.74
C ARG A 464 31.64 7.20 5.24
N GLY A 465 30.56 7.81 5.62
CA GLY A 465 30.28 9.17 5.19
C GLY A 465 28.82 9.56 4.99
N GLY A 466 27.90 8.63 5.14
CA GLY A 466 26.50 8.98 5.24
C GLY A 466 26.21 9.62 6.60
N ARG A 467 25.57 10.80 6.60
CA ARG A 467 25.11 11.42 7.85
C ARG A 467 24.08 10.54 8.56
N SER A 468 23.19 9.89 7.79
CA SER A 468 22.13 9.02 8.27
C SER A 468 21.76 7.99 7.21
N VAL A 469 21.35 6.81 7.64
CA VAL A 469 20.72 5.81 6.79
C VAL A 469 19.37 5.43 7.38
N ILE A 470 18.29 5.60 6.60
CA ILE A 470 16.93 5.21 7.02
C ILE A 470 16.48 4.08 6.12
N PHE A 471 16.02 2.97 6.69
CA PHE A 471 15.64 1.81 5.90
C PHE A 471 14.52 1.00 6.52
N THR A 472 13.76 0.26 5.69
CA THR A 472 12.77 -0.67 6.21
C THR A 472 13.32 -2.09 6.29
N TYR A 473 12.94 -2.79 7.37
CA TYR A 473 13.41 -4.13 7.66
C TYR A 473 12.30 -4.99 8.27
N HIS A 474 12.44 -6.33 8.23
CA HIS A 474 11.36 -7.27 8.58
C HIS A 474 11.48 -8.05 9.90
N PRO A 475 12.31 -7.71 10.87
CA PRO A 475 12.36 -8.45 12.12
C PRO A 475 11.04 -8.30 12.88
N ASN A 476 10.61 -9.41 13.49
CA ASN A 476 9.37 -9.44 14.27
C ASN A 476 9.53 -8.84 15.68
N LYS A 477 10.75 -8.68 16.15
CA LYS A 477 11.08 -8.12 17.48
C LYS A 477 12.26 -7.19 17.37
N PRO A 478 12.33 -6.12 18.19
CA PRO A 478 13.46 -5.17 18.16
C PRO A 478 14.82 -5.86 18.33
N ARG A 479 14.96 -6.79 19.28
CA ARG A 479 16.20 -7.54 19.53
C ARG A 479 16.72 -8.28 18.29
N THR A 480 15.81 -8.84 17.50
CA THR A 480 16.17 -9.60 16.29
C THR A 480 16.80 -8.69 15.22
N THR A 481 16.51 -7.40 15.21
CA THR A 481 17.10 -6.44 14.27
C THR A 481 18.61 -6.48 14.30
N ILE A 482 19.22 -6.34 15.48
CA ILE A 482 20.67 -6.33 15.65
C ILE A 482 21.29 -7.70 15.34
N LEU A 483 20.63 -8.77 15.80
CA LEU A 483 21.11 -10.15 15.56
C LEU A 483 21.15 -10.48 14.07
N GLU A 484 20.10 -10.14 13.32
CA GLU A 484 20.05 -10.42 11.88
C GLU A 484 21.05 -9.58 11.09
N VAL A 485 21.24 -8.31 11.46
CA VAL A 485 22.28 -7.47 10.83
C VAL A 485 23.67 -8.07 11.06
N ALA A 486 24.03 -8.42 12.30
CA ALA A 486 25.31 -9.05 12.62
C ALA A 486 25.50 -10.38 11.87
N ASN A 487 24.45 -11.20 11.79
CA ASN A 487 24.48 -12.46 11.04
C ASN A 487 24.69 -12.21 9.53
N SER A 488 24.09 -11.16 8.96
CA SER A 488 24.32 -10.78 7.56
C SER A 488 25.77 -10.40 7.30
N LEU A 489 26.39 -9.66 8.23
CA LEU A 489 27.82 -9.30 8.14
C LEU A 489 28.73 -10.54 8.17
N ILE A 490 28.38 -11.58 8.95
CA ILE A 490 29.12 -12.83 9.03
C ILE A 490 28.88 -13.67 7.76
N ARG A 491 27.65 -13.85 7.32
CA ARG A 491 27.33 -14.59 6.09
C ARG A 491 28.04 -14.02 4.88
N GLN A 492 28.23 -12.72 4.82
CA GLN A 492 29.00 -12.02 3.78
C GLN A 492 30.54 -11.99 4.07
N LYS A 493 31.00 -12.75 5.07
CA LYS A 493 32.43 -12.92 5.40
C LYS A 493 33.19 -11.62 5.71
N LEU A 494 32.49 -10.57 6.16
CA LEU A 494 33.14 -9.34 6.61
C LEU A 494 33.76 -9.49 8.00
N TYR A 495 33.17 -10.33 8.82
CA TYR A 495 33.64 -10.66 10.16
C TYR A 495 33.65 -12.18 10.34
N THR A 496 34.61 -12.67 11.10
CA THR A 496 34.72 -14.09 11.51
C THR A 496 34.16 -14.32 12.91
N SER A 497 34.04 -13.25 13.69
CA SER A 497 33.55 -13.28 15.07
C SER A 497 32.18 -12.62 15.17
N LEU A 498 31.21 -13.32 15.80
CA LEU A 498 29.90 -12.75 16.09
C LEU A 498 30.01 -11.49 16.97
N LYS A 499 30.94 -11.49 17.91
CA LYS A 499 31.18 -10.36 18.82
C LYS A 499 31.59 -9.11 18.06
N ASP A 500 32.49 -9.21 17.09
CA ASP A 500 32.95 -8.07 16.30
C ASP A 500 31.87 -7.56 15.37
N ALA A 501 31.11 -8.48 14.75
CA ALA A 501 29.94 -8.14 13.94
C ALA A 501 28.87 -7.41 14.78
N MET A 502 28.58 -7.91 15.98
CA MET A 502 27.63 -7.29 16.92
C MET A 502 28.08 -5.89 17.34
N TYR A 503 29.38 -5.75 17.67
CA TYR A 503 29.95 -4.44 18.04
C TYR A 503 29.79 -3.42 16.92
N THR A 504 30.16 -3.77 15.70
CA THR A 504 29.99 -2.90 14.52
C THR A 504 28.53 -2.56 14.29
N THR A 505 27.62 -3.53 14.43
CA THR A 505 26.19 -3.31 14.28
C THR A 505 25.67 -2.32 15.32
N LEU A 506 26.06 -2.45 16.60
CA LEU A 506 25.62 -1.59 17.69
C LEU A 506 26.22 -0.17 17.62
N GLU A 507 27.40 0.00 17.00
CA GLU A 507 27.93 1.32 16.70
C GLU A 507 27.16 2.00 15.57
N THR A 508 26.72 1.23 14.57
CA THR A 508 26.02 1.74 13.40
C THR A 508 24.54 2.00 13.67
N ILE A 509 23.87 1.07 14.35
CA ILE A 509 22.42 1.08 14.59
C ILE A 509 22.19 1.18 16.10
N LYS A 510 21.87 2.38 16.57
CA LYS A 510 21.68 2.65 18.01
C LYS A 510 20.20 2.65 18.41
N CYS A 511 19.29 2.79 17.47
CA CYS A 511 17.84 2.80 17.73
C CYS A 511 17.06 2.12 16.60
N CYS A 512 15.80 1.86 16.84
CA CYS A 512 14.83 1.50 15.78
C CYS A 512 13.45 2.07 16.09
N ILE A 513 12.66 2.25 15.02
CA ILE A 513 11.22 2.44 15.10
C ILE A 513 10.59 1.10 14.77
N HIS A 514 9.93 0.47 15.74
CA HIS A 514 9.28 -0.83 15.57
C HIS A 514 7.77 -0.66 15.48
N ILE A 515 7.17 -1.11 14.38
CA ILE A 515 5.74 -0.99 14.12
C ILE A 515 5.05 -2.32 14.43
N GLU A 516 4.10 -2.29 15.37
CA GLU A 516 3.30 -3.44 15.76
C GLU A 516 1.88 -3.31 15.21
N LEU A 517 1.24 -4.44 14.87
CA LEU A 517 -0.18 -4.51 14.54
C LEU A 517 -1.00 -4.77 15.80
N GLY A 518 -2.03 -3.97 16.01
CA GLY A 518 -3.05 -4.24 17.01
C GLY A 518 -3.85 -5.52 16.70
N MET A 519 -4.61 -6.03 17.68
CA MET A 519 -5.38 -7.27 17.55
C MET A 519 -6.39 -7.23 16.38
N GLU A 520 -6.94 -6.07 16.08
CA GLU A 520 -7.90 -5.87 14.99
C GLU A 520 -7.25 -5.61 13.63
N LYS A 521 -5.92 -5.75 13.50
CA LYS A 521 -5.12 -5.45 12.28
C LYS A 521 -5.35 -4.05 11.67
N GLN A 522 -6.10 -3.19 12.31
CA GLN A 522 -6.40 -1.82 11.86
C GLN A 522 -5.50 -0.78 12.53
N CYS A 523 -5.06 -1.08 13.76
CA CYS A 523 -4.23 -0.18 14.54
C CYS A 523 -2.76 -0.50 14.35
N ARG A 524 -1.95 0.53 14.21
CA ARG A 524 -0.50 0.43 14.13
C ARG A 524 0.10 1.20 15.28
N TYR A 525 0.98 0.56 16.04
CA TYR A 525 1.66 1.17 17.17
C TYR A 525 3.14 1.33 16.84
N TYR A 526 3.63 2.54 16.92
CA TYR A 526 5.00 2.93 16.61
C TYR A 526 5.77 3.01 17.92
N ASN A 527 6.71 2.12 18.14
CA ASN A 527 7.50 2.04 19.34
C ASN A 527 8.97 2.36 19.03
N VAL A 528 9.60 3.19 19.84
CA VAL A 528 11.02 3.54 19.68
C VAL A 528 11.84 2.85 20.74
N TYR A 529 12.89 2.15 20.30
CA TYR A 529 13.83 1.44 21.16
C TYR A 529 15.25 1.89 20.90
N GLU A 530 16.08 1.89 21.94
CA GLU A 530 17.52 2.02 21.85
C GLU A 530 18.19 0.65 22.06
N PHE A 531 19.32 0.44 21.39
CA PHE A 531 20.19 -0.71 21.54
C PHE A 531 21.44 -0.30 22.31
N VAL A 532 21.51 -0.66 23.58
CA VAL A 532 22.59 -0.28 24.47
C VAL A 532 23.57 -1.44 24.64
N PRO A 533 24.84 -1.30 24.18
CA PRO A 533 25.84 -2.34 24.42
C PRO A 533 26.04 -2.60 25.90
N ILE A 534 26.13 -3.85 26.30
CA ILE A 534 26.49 -4.20 27.66
C ILE A 534 28.00 -3.98 27.80
N GLN A 535 28.35 -2.89 28.43
CA GLN A 535 29.74 -2.59 28.80
C GLN A 535 29.92 -2.82 30.30
N VAL A 536 30.87 -3.66 30.67
CA VAL A 536 31.30 -3.79 32.05
C VAL A 536 32.47 -2.83 32.22
N ASP A 537 32.20 -1.63 32.75
CA ASP A 537 33.24 -0.62 33.03
C ASP A 537 34.01 -1.03 34.28
N PHE A 538 35.10 -1.76 34.07
CA PHE A 538 35.98 -2.20 35.15
C PHE A 538 36.69 -1.04 35.84
N ASP A 539 36.98 0.05 35.13
CA ASP A 539 37.88 1.07 35.66
C ASP A 539 37.19 2.09 36.58
N LYS A 540 35.98 2.55 36.26
CA LYS A 540 35.29 3.59 37.05
C LYS A 540 34.81 3.10 38.41
N ARG A 541 34.39 1.83 38.53
CA ARG A 541 33.93 1.24 39.80
C ARG A 541 35.07 1.08 40.85
N PHE A 542 36.32 0.94 40.41
CA PHE A 542 37.44 0.59 41.28
C PHE A 542 38.33 1.79 41.70
N GLN A 543 38.21 2.93 41.02
CA GLN A 543 39.08 4.10 41.30
C GLN A 543 38.84 4.74 42.67
N GLN A 544 37.63 4.59 43.23
CA GLN A 544 37.26 5.21 44.51
C GLN A 544 37.23 4.23 45.70
N LEU A 545 37.31 2.91 45.45
CA LEU A 545 37.23 1.89 46.49
C LEU A 545 38.62 1.40 46.95
N LYS A 546 38.77 1.10 48.24
CA LYS A 546 40.02 0.60 48.85
C LYS A 546 39.75 -0.65 49.69
N GLY A 547 40.77 -1.50 49.86
CA GLY A 547 40.75 -2.66 50.77
C GLY A 547 39.73 -3.74 50.34
N GLN A 548 38.98 -4.29 51.31
CA GLN A 548 38.03 -5.38 51.11
C GLN A 548 36.91 -4.97 50.15
N ASP A 549 36.37 -3.76 50.27
CA ASP A 549 35.30 -3.26 49.41
C ASP A 549 35.67 -3.28 47.92
N ARG A 550 36.96 -3.01 47.61
CA ARG A 550 37.47 -3.10 46.24
C ARG A 550 37.55 -4.56 45.74
N GLN A 551 37.87 -5.52 46.63
CA GLN A 551 37.93 -6.92 46.26
C GLN A 551 36.53 -7.48 46.05
N ASP A 552 35.58 -7.13 46.89
CA ASP A 552 34.17 -7.57 46.77
C ASP A 552 33.52 -6.99 45.53
N ALA A 553 33.72 -5.70 45.24
CA ALA A 553 33.27 -5.07 44.00
C ALA A 553 33.92 -5.68 42.75
N PHE A 554 35.19 -6.11 42.81
CA PHE A 554 35.85 -6.81 41.72
C PHE A 554 35.24 -8.21 41.48
N LEU A 555 34.99 -8.96 42.56
CA LEU A 555 34.34 -10.28 42.45
C LEU A 555 32.93 -10.18 41.94
N ASP A 556 32.14 -9.21 42.39
CA ASP A 556 30.78 -8.95 41.95
C ASP A 556 30.75 -8.55 40.48
N THR A 557 31.68 -7.69 40.06
CA THR A 557 31.80 -7.29 38.63
C THR A 557 32.26 -8.47 37.77
N LYS A 558 33.14 -9.33 38.26
CA LYS A 558 33.53 -10.58 37.57
C LYS A 558 32.35 -11.55 37.44
N LEU A 559 31.60 -11.75 38.49
CA LEU A 559 30.41 -12.60 38.49
C LEU A 559 29.37 -12.07 37.48
N THR A 560 29.05 -10.80 37.52
CA THR A 560 28.17 -10.13 36.55
C THR A 560 28.67 -10.26 35.11
N TYR A 561 30.00 -10.14 34.90
CA TYR A 561 30.58 -10.37 33.57
C TYR A 561 30.42 -11.82 33.10
N TYR A 562 30.70 -12.78 33.98
CA TYR A 562 30.57 -14.20 33.64
C TYR A 562 29.06 -14.59 33.41
N GLU A 563 28.17 -14.12 34.25
CA GLU A 563 26.72 -14.37 34.08
C GLU A 563 26.22 -13.81 32.72
N LYS A 564 26.61 -12.59 32.38
CA LYS A 564 26.25 -11.97 31.09
C LYS A 564 26.96 -12.62 29.91
N SER A 565 28.21 -13.08 30.08
CA SER A 565 28.96 -13.77 29.02
C SER A 565 28.47 -15.19 28.74
N ILE A 566 27.97 -15.90 29.76
CA ILE A 566 27.38 -17.25 29.61
C ILE A 566 26.03 -17.16 28.89
N GLY A 567 25.29 -16.05 29.06
CA GLY A 567 24.02 -15.80 28.40
C GLY A 567 24.09 -15.31 26.95
N ASP A 568 25.29 -15.14 26.37
CA ASP A 568 25.50 -14.52 25.05
C ASP A 568 24.76 -13.18 24.86
N GLU A 569 24.65 -12.40 25.95
CA GLU A 569 23.99 -11.10 25.94
C GLU A 569 25.01 -9.99 25.63
N TYR A 570 24.95 -9.48 24.40
CA TYR A 570 25.84 -8.39 23.94
C TYR A 570 25.26 -7.00 24.14
N PHE A 571 23.93 -6.89 24.28
CA PHE A 571 23.24 -5.61 24.37
C PHE A 571 21.88 -5.73 25.06
N GLU A 572 21.39 -4.60 25.54
CA GLU A 572 20.03 -4.42 26.06
C GLU A 572 19.16 -3.69 25.03
N VAL A 573 17.89 -4.03 24.97
CA VAL A 573 16.87 -3.32 24.19
C VAL A 573 16.08 -2.44 25.15
N VAL A 574 16.35 -1.15 25.12
CA VAL A 574 15.75 -0.17 26.02
C VAL A 574 14.59 0.53 25.35
N PRO A 575 13.34 0.35 25.84
CA PRO A 575 12.18 1.08 25.31
C PRO A 575 12.30 2.57 25.68
N ILE A 576 12.26 3.45 24.69
CA ILE A 576 12.32 4.91 24.90
C ILE A 576 10.89 5.47 25.02
N ILE A 577 10.10 5.35 23.96
CA ILE A 577 8.70 5.72 23.94
C ILE A 577 7.91 4.58 23.30
N VAL A 578 6.88 4.10 23.98
CA VAL A 578 6.08 2.95 23.55
C VAL A 578 4.60 3.21 23.79
N PHE A 579 3.77 2.54 23.01
CA PHE A 579 2.32 2.58 23.19
C PHE A 579 1.90 1.72 24.39
N ASP A 580 1.23 2.35 25.34
CA ASP A 580 0.61 1.68 26.49
C ASP A 580 -0.87 1.44 26.17
N LYS A 581 -1.25 0.16 26.05
CA LYS A 581 -2.61 -0.23 25.65
C LYS A 581 -3.66 0.09 26.72
N ASP A 582 -3.27 0.05 28.00
CA ASP A 582 -4.18 0.32 29.10
C ASP A 582 -4.50 1.83 29.23
N LYS A 583 -3.55 2.66 28.82
CA LYS A 583 -3.69 4.13 28.84
C LYS A 583 -4.09 4.73 27.50
N GLU A 584 -4.17 3.90 26.46
CA GLU A 584 -4.37 4.34 25.06
C GLU A 584 -3.46 5.52 24.66
N SER A 585 -2.20 5.49 25.09
CA SER A 585 -1.27 6.60 24.98
C SER A 585 0.16 6.14 24.78
N TYR A 586 0.92 6.91 24.02
CA TYR A 586 2.38 6.81 24.01
C TYR A 586 2.95 7.35 25.31
N ILE A 587 3.83 6.60 25.92
CA ILE A 587 4.49 7.00 27.17
C ILE A 587 5.99 6.80 27.06
N PHE A 588 6.73 7.77 27.61
CA PHE A 588 8.15 7.63 27.84
C PHE A 588 8.42 6.57 28.91
N LYS A 589 9.27 5.61 28.60
CA LYS A 589 9.75 4.60 29.55
C LYS A 589 11.15 4.93 30.05
N ASN A 590 12.05 5.34 29.16
CA ASN A 590 13.43 5.67 29.47
C ASN A 590 13.89 6.86 28.60
N SER A 591 14.86 7.60 29.11
CA SER A 591 15.68 8.50 28.30
C SER A 591 16.72 7.69 27.51
N ILE A 592 17.28 8.28 26.46
CA ILE A 592 18.38 7.67 25.71
C ILE A 592 19.68 7.74 26.51
N SER A 593 20.59 6.78 26.25
CA SER A 593 21.92 6.73 26.88
C SER A 593 22.73 7.98 26.59
N ASP A 594 23.72 8.27 27.45
CA ASP A 594 24.63 9.44 27.27
C ASP A 594 25.42 9.33 25.96
N ARG A 595 25.80 8.12 25.57
CA ARG A 595 26.47 7.84 24.31
C ARG A 595 25.62 8.28 23.13
N PHE A 596 24.37 7.81 23.06
CA PHE A 596 23.49 8.10 21.97
C PHE A 596 23.05 9.57 21.95
N PHE A 597 22.81 10.14 23.13
CA PHE A 597 22.53 11.57 23.26
C PHE A 597 23.68 12.43 22.73
N SER A 598 24.93 12.10 23.08
CA SER A 598 26.11 12.82 22.59
C SER A 598 26.22 12.79 21.08
N ASP A 599 26.00 11.63 20.46
CA ASP A 599 26.05 11.48 19.01
C ASP A 599 25.00 12.33 18.31
N LEU A 600 23.74 12.29 18.77
CA LEU A 600 22.66 13.10 18.22
C LEU A 600 22.92 14.59 18.39
N TYR A 601 23.42 15.00 19.56
CA TYR A 601 23.70 16.39 19.88
C TYR A 601 24.84 16.96 19.03
N MET A 602 25.93 16.19 18.84
CA MET A 602 27.05 16.60 18.00
C MET A 602 26.69 16.61 16.51
N SER A 603 25.82 15.72 16.09
CA SER A 603 25.36 15.65 14.69
C SER A 603 24.28 16.68 14.37
N SER A 604 23.59 17.23 15.35
CA SER A 604 22.57 18.29 15.14
C SER A 604 23.21 19.58 14.67
N THR A 605 22.63 20.16 13.60
CA THR A 605 23.22 21.31 12.91
C THR A 605 22.82 22.64 13.54
N LEU A 606 21.56 22.76 13.95
CA LEU A 606 20.99 24.00 14.48
C LEU A 606 20.93 23.99 16.01
N ASN A 607 21.04 25.18 16.61
CA ASN A 607 20.98 25.31 18.06
C ASN A 607 19.58 24.95 18.62
N ASP A 608 18.51 25.26 17.90
CA ASP A 608 17.15 24.89 18.28
C ASP A 608 16.94 23.36 18.27
N GLU A 609 17.60 22.64 17.38
CA GLU A 609 17.59 21.17 17.37
C GLU A 609 18.32 20.58 18.59
N LYS A 610 19.45 21.16 18.97
CA LYS A 610 20.21 20.79 20.18
C LYS A 610 19.42 21.07 21.45
N GLU A 611 18.75 22.21 21.48
CA GLU A 611 17.88 22.60 22.58
C GLU A 611 16.69 21.65 22.71
N GLU A 612 16.06 21.27 21.58
CA GLU A 612 14.97 20.32 21.58
C GLU A 612 15.40 18.93 22.06
N LEU A 613 16.56 18.45 21.67
CA LEU A 613 17.16 17.21 22.20
C LEU A 613 17.33 17.25 23.73
N GLN A 614 17.80 18.38 24.27
CA GLN A 614 17.94 18.56 25.71
C GLN A 614 16.57 18.55 26.40
N LYS A 615 15.59 19.25 25.86
CA LYS A 615 14.22 19.32 26.39
C LYS A 615 13.54 17.95 26.45
N ILE A 616 13.80 17.09 25.47
CA ILE A 616 13.21 15.75 25.40
C ILE A 616 13.94 14.76 26.31
N PHE A 617 15.29 14.70 26.23
CA PHE A 617 16.09 13.61 26.79
C PHE A 617 16.92 13.99 28.03
N ARG A 618 17.15 15.28 28.29
CA ARG A 618 17.87 15.84 29.44
C ARG A 618 17.12 17.01 30.07
N PRO A 619 15.78 16.88 30.28
CA PRO A 619 14.97 18.01 30.75
C PRO A 619 15.31 18.46 32.17
N HIS A 620 15.81 17.55 33.01
CA HIS A 620 16.27 17.87 34.36
C HIS A 620 17.43 18.86 34.32
N ASP A 621 18.48 18.51 33.60
CA ASP A 621 19.71 19.33 33.48
C ASP A 621 19.42 20.65 32.76
N TYR A 622 18.52 20.62 31.76
CA TYR A 622 18.05 21.81 31.06
C TYR A 622 17.35 22.78 32.02
N LEU A 623 16.43 22.25 32.85
CA LEU A 623 15.69 23.08 33.81
C LEU A 623 16.59 23.69 34.87
N VAL A 624 17.53 22.90 35.40
CA VAL A 624 18.54 23.39 36.36
C VAL A 624 19.38 24.52 35.73
N ALA A 625 19.91 24.31 34.53
CA ALA A 625 20.72 25.33 33.84
C ALA A 625 19.87 26.58 33.49
N TYR A 626 18.59 26.44 33.16
CA TYR A 626 17.68 27.54 32.90
C TYR A 626 17.47 28.37 34.18
N LEU A 627 17.22 27.70 35.31
CA LEU A 627 17.03 28.36 36.60
C LEU A 627 18.25 29.12 37.09
N GLU A 628 19.45 28.53 36.91
CA GLU A 628 20.71 29.17 37.24
C GLU A 628 20.94 30.47 36.43
N ARG A 629 20.57 30.47 35.17
CA ARG A 629 20.77 31.64 34.29
C ARG A 629 19.72 32.76 34.50
N ASN A 630 18.48 32.41 34.79
CA ASN A 630 17.38 33.36 34.70
C ASN A 630 16.73 33.73 36.04
N ARG A 631 16.95 32.94 37.10
CA ARG A 631 16.35 33.15 38.41
C ARG A 631 17.40 32.96 39.49
N SER A 632 17.98 34.05 39.95
CA SER A 632 18.92 34.04 41.04
C SER A 632 18.28 33.42 42.30
N TYR A 633 18.59 32.17 42.60
CA TYR A 633 18.46 31.41 43.86
C TYR A 633 17.24 31.70 44.75
N GLN A 634 16.06 32.01 44.16
CA GLN A 634 14.80 32.15 44.92
C GLN A 634 14.10 30.78 44.95
N PHE A 635 13.64 30.41 46.14
CA PHE A 635 12.82 29.23 46.33
C PHE A 635 11.57 29.29 45.42
N ILE A 636 11.38 28.29 44.55
CA ILE A 636 10.24 28.16 43.65
C ILE A 636 9.41 26.98 44.15
N PRO A 637 8.11 27.15 44.41
CA PRO A 637 7.23 26.04 44.76
C PRO A 637 7.19 24.97 43.69
N ARG A 638 6.96 23.71 44.08
CA ARG A 638 6.94 22.54 43.18
C ARG A 638 5.96 22.72 42.01
N ASP A 639 4.78 23.32 42.31
CA ASP A 639 3.76 23.50 41.26
C ASP A 639 4.15 24.58 40.25
N GLU A 640 4.84 25.63 40.70
CA GLU A 640 5.41 26.63 39.79
C GLU A 640 6.54 26.05 38.92
N LEU A 641 7.35 25.11 39.46
CA LEU A 641 8.36 24.40 38.68
C LEU A 641 7.72 23.52 37.61
N LYS A 642 6.58 22.88 37.90
CA LYS A 642 5.85 22.08 36.91
C LYS A 642 5.26 22.97 35.81
N VAL A 643 4.69 24.12 36.16
CA VAL A 643 4.18 25.11 35.20
C VAL A 643 5.31 25.63 34.33
N LEU A 644 6.44 25.98 34.91
CA LEU A 644 7.62 26.40 34.16
C LEU A 644 8.13 25.32 33.21
N ALA A 645 8.13 24.06 33.65
CA ALA A 645 8.50 22.93 32.77
C ALA A 645 7.55 22.78 31.58
N ASP A 646 6.24 23.03 31.79
CA ASP A 646 5.25 23.04 30.69
C ASP A 646 5.49 24.22 29.73
N GLU A 647 5.72 25.43 30.26
CA GLU A 647 5.99 26.61 29.44
C GLU A 647 7.26 26.46 28.59
N LEU A 648 8.27 25.79 29.13
CA LEU A 648 9.51 25.49 28.42
C LEU A 648 9.40 24.28 27.47
N GLY A 649 8.29 23.54 27.48
CA GLY A 649 8.05 22.37 26.66
C GLY A 649 8.93 21.16 27.06
N LEU A 650 9.25 21.02 28.35
CA LEU A 650 10.13 19.97 28.87
C LEU A 650 9.37 18.64 29.05
N ASN A 651 10.05 17.53 28.77
CA ASN A 651 9.55 16.21 29.08
C ASN A 651 9.59 15.93 30.60
N LYS A 652 8.46 16.16 31.25
CA LYS A 652 8.33 16.02 32.73
C LYS A 652 8.62 14.61 33.25
N ALA A 653 8.53 13.57 32.40
CA ALA A 653 8.78 12.19 32.80
C ALA A 653 10.20 11.98 33.36
N PHE A 654 11.17 12.81 32.95
CA PHE A 654 12.57 12.71 33.34
C PHE A 654 13.05 13.84 34.26
N ILE A 655 12.14 14.62 34.85
CA ILE A 655 12.48 15.68 35.80
C ILE A 655 12.31 15.18 37.22
N ASN A 656 13.40 15.20 38.00
CA ASN A 656 13.30 14.99 39.44
C ASN A 656 13.13 16.35 40.17
N PHE A 657 11.88 16.75 40.33
CA PHE A 657 11.53 18.03 40.97
C PHE A 657 11.95 18.11 42.43
N ASP A 658 12.01 16.99 43.14
CA ASP A 658 12.42 16.96 44.56
C ASP A 658 13.92 17.23 44.70
N ASN A 659 14.75 16.71 43.78
CA ASN A 659 16.20 17.02 43.76
C ASN A 659 16.46 18.50 43.43
N ILE A 660 15.69 19.09 42.54
CA ILE A 660 15.82 20.52 42.22
C ILE A 660 15.50 21.36 43.46
N LEU A 661 14.43 21.01 44.17
CA LEU A 661 14.02 21.71 45.40
C LEU A 661 15.06 21.52 46.52
N ALA A 662 15.65 20.33 46.67
CA ALA A 662 16.68 20.05 47.65
C ALA A 662 17.96 20.89 47.38
N GLY A 663 18.38 21.00 46.09
CA GLY A 663 19.54 21.83 45.71
C GLY A 663 19.38 23.32 46.05
N PHE A 664 18.14 23.84 46.01
CA PHE A 664 17.85 25.22 46.45
C PHE A 664 17.89 25.40 47.98
N MET A 665 17.71 24.33 48.76
CA MET A 665 17.79 24.40 50.23
C MET A 665 19.23 24.27 50.72
N GLU A 666 20.13 23.55 50.02
CA GLU A 666 21.54 23.38 50.39
C GLU A 666 22.39 24.61 50.06
N THR A 667 21.95 25.46 49.14
CA THR A 667 22.63 26.71 48.76
C THR A 667 22.28 27.91 49.63
N ARG A 668 21.46 27.70 50.68
CA ARG A 668 21.20 28.67 51.76
C ARG A 668 22.06 28.37 52.96
#